data_d23f4b43542fb031a601c434ee8bd594
#
_entry.id   d23f4b43542fb031a601c434ee8bd594
#
_cell.length_a   1.000
_cell.length_b   1.000
_cell.length_c   1.000
_cell.angle_alpha   90.00
_cell.angle_beta   90.00
_cell.angle_gamma   90.00
#
_symmetry.space_group_name_H-M   'P 1'
#
loop_
_entity.id
_entity.type
_entity.pdbx_description
1 polymer ?
#
loop_
_entity_poly.entity_id
_entity_poly.type
_entity_poly.pdbx_seq_one_letter_code
_entity_poly.pdbx_strand_id
1 'polypeptide(L)'
;MHQEKKMLAHISEDGTRVQTVADHLQGTAVLCGQFAAAFDAQQQGTWLGLLHDIGKYSTKFQKRLQGGEKVDHSTAGAQVAARYGQIPLAFAIAGHHSGLPDGGGRSDTAQDATMFGRLKKSVEPYTQWTKEIKLPSIPPQPEMMKENRFTQAFYTRMLYSCLVDADYLDTENFMSSPKPRGQGQTMDELLKRLNQYTAKWSNPQGTLNQRRSSILSACTTAGQTGRRGLYSLTVPTGGGKTVASLAFALSLAVKNHMDRVIYVIPYTSIIDQTADVFSEILGAENVLEHHSGVDYSAKEDDEPAAYRKALAAENWDAPVVVTTSVQFFESLYGNHASQCRKLHNIANSVVIFDEAQNLPVPYLRPCVAAIAQLVQHYRAAAVLCTATQPALQPLFDELAPGLQMTELCPHPKEQYQAFRRTTLKMRGELEQSQLGAELAAQEQVLCIVNRRKTAQELYNNLPKEGSYCLTTLLYPAHRKQLLQEIRERLKDGLPCRVISTSLIEAGVDVDFPAVYREEAGLDSILQAAGRCNREGRRPAEQSLVQIFTLEGQHVPRMLEQNVSATQSVLKKYADLASLEAIETYFLFYRTLKGDKRLDEQQILQGFKQDMEGRIFPFATAAERFRLIETPAVTVYIPQGKGEHLLARLRAGEVSKTLFRQLGQYGVPVYPDHLKTLENAGAVCQISEGIWELTDGSLYDNNTGLAMEAETGAAWFA
;
A
#
# COMPACT_ATOMS: atom_id res chain seq x y z
N MET A 1 13.22 57.01 15.74
CA MET A 1 12.30 55.91 15.32
C MET A 1 13.12 54.63 15.32
N HIS A 2 12.97 53.79 16.34
CA HIS A 2 13.59 52.45 16.29
C HIS A 2 12.84 51.68 15.21
N GLN A 3 13.50 51.32 14.10
CA GLN A 3 12.99 50.33 13.21
C GLN A 3 12.79 49.07 14.03
N GLU A 4 11.54 48.62 14.23
CA GLU A 4 11.26 47.33 14.87
C GLU A 4 11.96 46.24 14.04
N LYS A 5 12.90 45.55 14.66
CA LYS A 5 13.68 44.51 14.03
C LYS A 5 12.72 43.37 13.62
N LYS A 6 12.46 43.21 12.31
CA LYS A 6 11.63 42.13 11.80
C LYS A 6 12.19 40.79 12.24
N MET A 7 11.34 39.94 12.78
CA MET A 7 11.68 38.56 13.17
C MET A 7 11.59 37.66 11.95
N LEU A 8 12.67 36.93 11.66
CA LEU A 8 12.81 36.13 10.44
C LEU A 8 12.50 34.64 10.69
N ALA A 9 11.76 34.02 9.77
CA ALA A 9 11.51 32.58 9.76
C ALA A 9 12.53 31.86 8.89
N HIS A 10 12.78 32.38 7.68
CA HIS A 10 13.67 31.79 6.69
C HIS A 10 14.51 32.86 5.99
N ILE A 11 15.69 32.41 5.48
CA ILE A 11 16.59 33.20 4.63
C ILE A 11 16.91 32.29 3.44
N SER A 12 16.79 32.80 2.20
CA SER A 12 17.14 32.04 0.99
C SER A 12 18.63 31.66 0.99
N GLU A 13 18.99 30.59 0.28
CA GLU A 13 20.38 30.07 0.23
C GLU A 13 21.38 31.12 -0.24
N ASP A 14 20.99 32.01 -1.16
CA ASP A 14 21.79 33.12 -1.65
C ASP A 14 21.78 34.35 -0.71
N GLY A 15 21.02 34.30 0.38
CA GLY A 15 20.89 35.39 1.35
C GLY A 15 20.14 36.64 0.86
N THR A 16 19.56 36.60 -0.34
CA THR A 16 18.94 37.79 -0.98
C THR A 16 17.49 38.00 -0.55
N ARG A 17 16.78 36.93 -0.18
CA ARG A 17 15.39 36.99 0.26
C ARG A 17 15.25 36.59 1.70
N VAL A 18 14.32 37.21 2.41
CA VAL A 18 13.97 36.88 3.80
C VAL A 18 12.47 36.75 3.92
N GLN A 19 12.02 35.77 4.69
CA GLN A 19 10.63 35.59 5.08
C GLN A 19 10.49 35.93 6.56
N THR A 20 9.54 36.80 6.91
CA THR A 20 9.26 37.07 8.32
C THR A 20 8.51 35.92 8.97
N VAL A 21 8.60 35.81 10.31
CA VAL A 21 7.81 34.80 11.05
C VAL A 21 6.31 35.02 10.81
N ALA A 22 5.86 36.27 10.78
CA ALA A 22 4.46 36.58 10.53
C ALA A 22 3.99 36.11 9.14
N ASP A 23 4.78 36.38 8.09
CA ASP A 23 4.43 35.95 6.71
C ASP A 23 4.36 34.41 6.63
N HIS A 24 5.34 33.71 7.20
CA HIS A 24 5.36 32.25 7.24
C HIS A 24 4.17 31.64 7.97
N LEU A 25 3.85 32.15 9.17
CA LEU A 25 2.71 31.68 9.95
C LEU A 25 1.37 31.94 9.22
N GLN A 26 1.23 33.08 8.56
CA GLN A 26 0.02 33.39 7.78
C GLN A 26 -0.09 32.54 6.52
N GLY A 27 1.01 32.36 5.75
CA GLY A 27 1.05 31.50 4.57
C GLY A 27 0.68 30.07 4.94
N THR A 28 1.33 29.52 5.96
CA THR A 28 1.00 28.17 6.46
C THR A 28 -0.43 28.06 6.97
N ALA A 29 -0.98 29.11 7.62
CA ALA A 29 -2.36 29.10 8.10
C ALA A 29 -3.41 29.06 6.98
N VAL A 30 -3.15 29.77 5.89
CA VAL A 30 -4.02 29.75 4.70
C VAL A 30 -4.05 28.35 4.09
N LEU A 31 -2.89 27.75 3.82
CA LEU A 31 -2.78 26.42 3.24
C LEU A 31 -3.38 25.34 4.16
N CYS A 32 -2.99 25.34 5.43
CA CYS A 32 -3.48 24.37 6.40
C CYS A 32 -5.00 24.45 6.60
N GLY A 33 -5.55 25.67 6.61
CA GLY A 33 -7.00 25.90 6.65
C GLY A 33 -7.71 25.37 5.40
N GLN A 34 -7.14 25.58 4.22
CA GLN A 34 -7.68 25.03 2.97
C GLN A 34 -7.69 23.51 2.96
N PHE A 35 -6.60 22.87 3.38
CA PHE A 35 -6.52 21.42 3.44
C PHE A 35 -7.53 20.82 4.44
N ALA A 36 -7.63 21.40 5.62
CA ALA A 36 -8.54 20.95 6.66
C ALA A 36 -10.02 21.20 6.33
N ALA A 37 -10.34 22.10 5.40
CA ALA A 37 -11.71 22.35 4.92
C ALA A 37 -12.34 21.09 4.28
N ALA A 38 -11.54 20.18 3.72
CA ALA A 38 -12.03 18.93 3.15
C ALA A 38 -12.82 18.06 4.14
N PHE A 39 -12.59 18.23 5.45
CA PHE A 39 -13.28 17.53 6.54
C PHE A 39 -13.81 18.49 7.64
N ASP A 40 -14.25 19.66 7.25
CA ASP A 40 -14.92 20.68 8.10
C ASP A 40 -14.06 21.22 9.27
N ALA A 41 -12.71 21.18 9.12
CA ALA A 41 -11.77 21.61 10.16
C ALA A 41 -10.96 22.85 9.79
N GLN A 42 -11.48 23.74 8.91
CA GLN A 42 -10.78 24.93 8.43
C GLN A 42 -10.24 25.82 9.56
N GLN A 43 -11.05 26.08 10.60
CA GLN A 43 -10.63 26.92 11.72
C GLN A 43 -9.48 26.31 12.50
N GLN A 44 -9.52 24.97 12.72
CA GLN A 44 -8.42 24.23 13.37
C GLN A 44 -7.15 24.29 12.52
N GLY A 45 -7.26 24.11 11.20
CA GLY A 45 -6.13 24.28 10.26
C GLY A 45 -5.53 25.67 10.33
N THR A 46 -6.34 26.71 10.34
CA THR A 46 -5.88 28.10 10.48
C THR A 46 -5.12 28.29 11.81
N TRP A 47 -5.64 27.79 12.92
CA TRP A 47 -4.98 27.86 14.21
C TRP A 47 -3.65 27.13 14.22
N LEU A 48 -3.58 25.94 13.61
CA LEU A 48 -2.34 25.18 13.47
C LEU A 48 -1.25 25.99 12.78
N GLY A 49 -1.55 26.56 11.60
CA GLY A 49 -0.58 27.36 10.87
C GLY A 49 -0.13 28.60 11.62
N LEU A 50 -1.04 29.30 12.33
CA LEU A 50 -0.70 30.50 13.11
C LEU A 50 0.16 30.20 14.34
N LEU A 51 0.09 28.99 14.90
CA LEU A 51 0.74 28.68 16.18
C LEU A 51 1.99 27.80 16.03
N HIS A 52 2.17 27.04 14.93
CA HIS A 52 3.16 25.97 14.88
C HIS A 52 4.58 26.46 15.18
N ASP A 53 4.94 27.62 14.73
CA ASP A 53 6.30 28.15 14.76
C ASP A 53 6.45 29.49 15.49
N ILE A 54 5.52 29.83 16.42
CA ILE A 54 5.64 31.05 17.21
C ILE A 54 6.90 31.09 18.08
N GLY A 55 7.54 29.97 18.37
CA GLY A 55 8.84 29.90 19.04
C GLY A 55 9.99 30.51 18.23
N LYS A 56 9.83 30.68 16.93
CA LYS A 56 10.78 31.39 16.06
C LYS A 56 10.94 32.89 16.45
N TYR A 57 10.01 33.46 17.21
CA TYR A 57 10.14 34.80 17.79
C TYR A 57 11.18 34.90 18.91
N SER A 58 11.75 33.78 19.38
CA SER A 58 12.77 33.80 20.44
C SER A 58 14.11 34.33 19.93
N THR A 59 14.82 35.05 20.78
CA THR A 59 16.14 35.60 20.46
C THR A 59 17.16 34.51 20.11
N LYS A 60 17.07 33.33 20.72
CA LYS A 60 17.94 32.20 20.41
C LYS A 60 17.68 31.69 18.99
N PHE A 61 16.42 31.60 18.55
CA PHE A 61 16.13 31.20 17.18
C PHE A 61 16.65 32.22 16.16
N GLN A 62 16.51 33.52 16.42
CA GLN A 62 17.05 34.57 15.54
C GLN A 62 18.58 34.50 15.41
N LYS A 63 19.30 34.11 16.49
CA LYS A 63 20.75 33.84 16.43
C LYS A 63 21.07 32.58 15.63
N ARG A 64 20.22 31.53 15.71
CA ARG A 64 20.38 30.30 14.92
C ARG A 64 20.40 30.57 13.41
N LEU A 65 19.57 31.47 12.93
CA LEU A 65 19.54 31.84 11.50
C LEU A 65 20.88 32.45 11.02
N GLN A 66 21.72 32.90 11.95
CA GLN A 66 23.06 33.43 11.71
C GLN A 66 24.19 32.45 12.04
N GLY A 67 23.88 31.13 12.12
CA GLY A 67 24.87 30.07 12.43
C GLY A 67 24.92 29.62 13.90
N GLY A 68 23.91 29.96 14.72
CA GLY A 68 23.81 29.49 16.12
C GLY A 68 23.30 28.05 16.26
N GLU A 69 23.27 27.58 17.52
CA GLU A 69 22.80 26.21 17.88
C GLU A 69 21.34 25.94 17.53
N LYS A 70 20.99 24.66 17.39
CA LYS A 70 19.61 24.21 17.20
C LYS A 70 18.74 24.59 18.40
N VAL A 71 17.56 25.13 18.14
CA VAL A 71 16.60 25.59 19.16
C VAL A 71 15.24 24.92 18.94
N ASP A 72 14.64 24.41 20.01
CA ASP A 72 13.25 23.93 20.00
C ASP A 72 12.31 25.14 19.92
N HIS A 73 11.60 25.27 18.82
CA HIS A 73 10.65 26.35 18.55
C HIS A 73 9.21 25.87 18.44
N SER A 74 8.98 24.55 18.27
CA SER A 74 7.64 23.97 18.15
C SER A 74 6.92 23.83 19.50
N THR A 75 7.66 23.62 20.58
CA THR A 75 7.08 23.45 21.93
C THR A 75 6.29 24.69 22.38
N ALA A 76 6.71 25.90 22.00
CA ALA A 76 6.02 27.13 22.35
C ALA A 76 4.57 27.13 21.83
N GLY A 77 4.37 26.83 20.56
CA GLY A 77 3.04 26.74 19.93
C GLY A 77 2.19 25.62 20.53
N ALA A 78 2.79 24.46 20.79
CA ALA A 78 2.10 23.33 21.41
C ALA A 78 1.57 23.68 22.82
N GLN A 79 2.37 24.38 23.64
CA GLN A 79 1.95 24.85 24.95
C GLN A 79 0.82 25.89 24.89
N VAL A 80 0.85 26.79 23.90
CA VAL A 80 -0.24 27.76 23.70
C VAL A 80 -1.52 27.02 23.28
N ALA A 81 -1.49 26.13 22.30
CA ALA A 81 -2.65 25.35 21.89
C ALA A 81 -3.26 24.55 23.06
N ALA A 82 -2.40 23.90 23.87
CA ALA A 82 -2.85 23.16 25.05
C ALA A 82 -3.53 24.02 26.09
N ARG A 83 -3.04 25.26 26.35
CA ARG A 83 -3.68 26.24 27.29
C ARG A 83 -5.09 26.63 26.85
N TYR A 84 -5.34 26.64 25.53
CA TYR A 84 -6.69 26.88 24.98
C TYR A 84 -7.54 25.60 24.90
N GLY A 85 -7.07 24.47 25.46
CA GLY A 85 -7.79 23.18 25.44
C GLY A 85 -7.76 22.48 24.08
N GLN A 86 -6.97 22.97 23.12
CA GLN A 86 -6.87 22.42 21.78
C GLN A 86 -5.80 21.30 21.73
N ILE A 87 -6.07 20.18 22.39
CA ILE A 87 -5.10 19.07 22.53
C ILE A 87 -4.69 18.44 21.19
N PRO A 88 -5.61 18.17 20.21
CA PRO A 88 -5.21 17.70 18.88
C PRO A 88 -4.23 18.63 18.16
N LEU A 89 -4.45 19.94 18.26
CA LEU A 89 -3.57 20.94 17.69
C LEU A 89 -2.19 20.92 18.38
N ALA A 90 -2.20 20.80 19.71
CA ALA A 90 -0.96 20.75 20.49
C ALA A 90 -0.07 19.56 20.07
N PHE A 91 -0.66 18.37 19.85
CA PHE A 91 0.07 17.20 19.34
C PHE A 91 0.63 17.45 17.94
N ALA A 92 -0.19 17.95 17.01
CA ALA A 92 0.23 18.24 15.65
C ALA A 92 1.40 19.23 15.60
N ILE A 93 1.32 20.32 16.39
CA ILE A 93 2.38 21.32 16.51
C ILE A 93 3.63 20.72 17.14
N ALA A 94 3.48 19.95 18.24
CA ALA A 94 4.63 19.32 18.88
C ALA A 94 5.38 18.37 17.92
N GLY A 95 4.65 17.71 17.04
CA GLY A 95 5.17 16.66 16.16
C GLY A 95 5.73 17.13 14.83
N HIS A 96 5.47 18.36 14.34
CA HIS A 96 5.67 18.69 12.92
C HIS A 96 7.11 18.53 12.41
N HIS A 97 8.12 18.64 13.26
CA HIS A 97 9.50 18.33 12.91
C HIS A 97 9.98 16.92 13.29
N SER A 98 9.51 16.40 14.43
CA SER A 98 10.06 15.16 15.01
C SER A 98 9.14 13.94 14.86
N GLY A 99 7.94 14.13 14.35
CA GLY A 99 6.88 13.13 14.33
C GLY A 99 5.93 13.25 15.52
N LEU A 100 4.70 12.76 15.36
CA LEU A 100 3.71 12.73 16.43
C LEU A 100 4.24 11.90 17.62
N PRO A 101 4.40 12.50 18.81
CA PRO A 101 4.89 11.77 19.97
C PRO A 101 3.77 10.93 20.61
N ASP A 102 4.14 9.98 21.45
CA ASP A 102 3.20 9.38 22.38
C ASP A 102 2.75 10.42 23.42
N GLY A 103 1.54 10.28 23.94
CA GLY A 103 0.99 11.20 24.93
C GLY A 103 1.80 11.22 26.22
N GLY A 104 2.20 10.04 26.68
CA GLY A 104 2.88 9.88 27.97
C GLY A 104 1.91 9.94 29.15
N GLY A 105 2.43 10.21 30.36
CA GLY A 105 1.70 10.26 31.60
C GLY A 105 1.96 11.50 32.44
N ARG A 106 1.14 11.74 33.46
CA ARG A 106 1.28 12.88 34.35
C ARG A 106 2.60 12.90 35.11
N SER A 107 3.23 11.74 35.30
CA SER A 107 4.54 11.58 35.96
C SER A 107 5.72 11.98 35.08
N ASP A 108 5.52 12.07 33.76
CA ASP A 108 6.61 12.40 32.82
C ASP A 108 7.23 13.76 33.17
N THR A 109 8.52 13.85 32.97
CA THR A 109 9.33 15.06 33.19
C THR A 109 9.59 15.80 31.88
N ALA A 110 10.20 16.96 31.92
CA ALA A 110 10.58 17.73 30.74
C ALA A 110 11.61 17.02 29.84
N GLN A 111 12.28 15.98 30.31
CA GLN A 111 13.23 15.15 29.53
C GLN A 111 12.56 14.05 28.74
N ASP A 112 11.34 13.66 29.11
CA ASP A 112 10.62 12.58 28.43
C ASP A 112 10.15 13.02 27.03
N ALA A 113 10.35 12.15 26.03
CA ALA A 113 9.99 12.40 24.63
C ALA A 113 8.50 12.18 24.36
N THR A 114 7.64 12.62 25.30
CA THR A 114 6.18 12.50 25.26
C THR A 114 5.53 13.87 25.18
N MET A 115 4.24 13.90 24.87
CA MET A 115 3.48 15.16 24.88
C MET A 115 3.43 15.78 26.27
N PHE A 116 3.18 14.98 27.32
CA PHE A 116 3.21 15.47 28.71
C PHE A 116 4.58 16.03 29.10
N GLY A 117 5.67 15.35 28.74
CA GLY A 117 7.02 15.85 28.94
C GLY A 117 7.25 17.17 28.23
N ARG A 118 6.84 17.24 26.95
CA ARG A 118 7.01 18.44 26.13
C ARG A 118 6.23 19.66 26.69
N LEU A 119 5.03 19.44 27.20
CA LEU A 119 4.25 20.52 27.85
C LEU A 119 4.90 21.09 29.12
N LYS A 120 5.78 20.34 29.78
CA LYS A 120 6.54 20.77 30.99
C LYS A 120 7.87 21.44 30.65
N LYS A 121 8.32 21.43 29.37
CA LYS A 121 9.58 22.08 28.98
C LYS A 121 9.53 23.60 29.22
N SER A 122 10.62 24.13 29.72
CA SER A 122 10.88 25.58 29.66
C SER A 122 11.21 25.97 28.25
N VAL A 123 10.58 26.99 27.71
CA VAL A 123 10.81 27.52 26.39
C VAL A 123 11.40 28.92 26.46
N GLU A 124 12.21 29.29 25.48
CA GLU A 124 12.77 30.64 25.38
C GLU A 124 11.65 31.68 25.26
N PRO A 125 11.84 32.92 25.77
CA PRO A 125 10.85 33.99 25.64
C PRO A 125 10.50 34.26 24.17
N TYR A 126 9.20 34.25 23.83
CA TYR A 126 8.67 34.43 22.50
C TYR A 126 7.45 35.34 22.43
N THR A 127 7.21 36.13 23.49
CA THR A 127 5.99 36.94 23.67
C THR A 127 5.70 37.94 22.56
N GLN A 128 6.71 38.32 21.78
CA GLN A 128 6.57 39.28 20.68
C GLN A 128 5.54 38.86 19.62
N TRP A 129 5.28 37.53 19.46
CA TRP A 129 4.31 37.01 18.49
C TRP A 129 2.91 37.62 18.67
N THR A 130 2.47 37.93 19.88
CA THR A 130 1.13 38.49 20.18
C THR A 130 0.91 39.89 19.61
N LYS A 131 1.98 40.59 19.24
CA LYS A 131 1.90 41.91 18.60
C LYS A 131 1.62 41.81 17.11
N GLU A 132 2.11 40.76 16.45
CA GLU A 132 2.04 40.58 15.02
C GLU A 132 0.93 39.60 14.60
N ILE A 133 0.66 38.58 15.43
CA ILE A 133 -0.32 37.53 15.15
C ILE A 133 -1.56 37.69 16.02
N LYS A 134 -2.71 37.83 15.41
CA LYS A 134 -4.02 37.82 16.07
C LYS A 134 -4.68 36.47 15.83
N LEU A 135 -4.90 35.71 16.88
CA LEU A 135 -5.66 34.46 16.79
C LEU A 135 -7.14 34.78 16.53
N PRO A 136 -7.81 34.06 15.60
CA PRO A 136 -9.26 34.07 15.49
C PRO A 136 -9.92 33.51 16.73
N SER A 137 -11.25 33.47 16.76
CA SER A 137 -12.00 32.78 17.83
C SER A 137 -11.52 31.34 18.01
N ILE A 138 -11.58 30.85 19.25
CA ILE A 138 -11.20 29.46 19.58
C ILE A 138 -12.05 28.49 18.71
N PRO A 139 -11.42 27.59 17.93
CA PRO A 139 -12.19 26.70 17.07
C PRO A 139 -13.04 25.72 17.92
N PRO A 140 -14.28 25.47 17.49
CA PRO A 140 -15.15 24.53 18.20
C PRO A 140 -14.59 23.11 18.11
N GLN A 141 -14.87 22.30 19.13
CA GLN A 141 -14.57 20.86 19.07
C GLN A 141 -15.57 20.17 18.14
N PRO A 142 -15.12 19.43 17.09
CA PRO A 142 -16.02 18.66 16.24
C PRO A 142 -16.77 17.58 17.03
N GLU A 143 -18.00 17.26 16.60
CA GLU A 143 -18.82 16.24 17.26
C GLU A 143 -18.12 14.88 17.37
N MET A 144 -17.36 14.46 16.35
CA MET A 144 -16.59 13.21 16.35
C MET A 144 -15.60 13.12 17.52
N MET A 145 -15.17 14.25 18.10
CA MET A 145 -14.28 14.25 19.26
C MET A 145 -14.94 13.74 20.55
N LYS A 146 -16.27 13.57 20.55
CA LYS A 146 -17.03 13.00 21.67
C LYS A 146 -17.15 11.47 21.60
N GLU A 147 -16.75 10.83 20.49
CA GLU A 147 -16.95 9.41 20.28
C GLU A 147 -15.96 8.57 21.11
N ASN A 148 -14.80 8.30 20.56
CA ASN A 148 -13.80 7.45 21.21
C ASN A 148 -12.38 7.96 20.95
N ARG A 149 -11.41 7.41 21.70
CA ARG A 149 -10.01 7.86 21.62
C ARG A 149 -9.36 7.56 20.26
N PHE A 150 -9.75 6.50 19.58
CA PHE A 150 -9.23 6.19 18.24
C PHE A 150 -9.68 7.26 17.23
N THR A 151 -10.95 7.68 17.28
CA THR A 151 -11.46 8.78 16.45
C THR A 151 -10.73 10.09 16.74
N GLN A 152 -10.48 10.40 18.02
CA GLN A 152 -9.71 11.58 18.43
C GLN A 152 -8.26 11.54 17.91
N ALA A 153 -7.62 10.39 18.02
CA ALA A 153 -6.26 10.18 17.51
C ALA A 153 -6.19 10.27 15.97
N PHE A 154 -7.18 9.71 15.30
CA PHE A 154 -7.27 9.78 13.83
C PHE A 154 -7.44 11.24 13.37
N TYR A 155 -8.30 12.00 14.05
CA TYR A 155 -8.48 13.44 13.79
C TYR A 155 -7.19 14.23 14.03
N THR A 156 -6.47 13.96 15.10
CA THR A 156 -5.17 14.57 15.37
C THR A 156 -4.17 14.32 14.25
N ARG A 157 -4.14 13.09 13.70
CA ARG A 157 -3.24 12.71 12.61
C ARG A 157 -3.63 13.38 11.30
N MET A 158 -4.92 13.56 11.02
CA MET A 158 -5.38 14.29 9.82
C MET A 158 -5.02 15.77 9.90
N LEU A 159 -5.18 16.40 11.05
CA LEU A 159 -4.73 17.78 11.29
C LEU A 159 -3.21 17.91 11.18
N TYR A 160 -2.47 16.95 11.71
CA TYR A 160 -1.02 16.88 11.56
C TYR A 160 -0.60 16.83 10.10
N SER A 161 -1.29 16.02 9.28
CA SER A 161 -1.07 15.96 7.84
C SER A 161 -1.25 17.33 7.17
N CYS A 162 -2.31 18.05 7.50
CA CYS A 162 -2.55 19.40 6.97
C CYS A 162 -1.41 20.36 7.34
N LEU A 163 -0.96 20.31 8.59
CA LEU A 163 0.10 21.19 9.06
C LEU A 163 1.43 20.91 8.36
N VAL A 164 1.87 19.64 8.36
CA VAL A 164 3.19 19.33 7.80
C VAL A 164 3.26 19.57 6.31
N ASP A 165 2.17 19.35 5.56
CA ASP A 165 2.16 19.65 4.13
C ASP A 165 2.13 21.18 3.88
N ALA A 166 1.34 21.93 4.65
CA ALA A 166 1.26 23.38 4.54
C ALA A 166 2.59 24.07 4.87
N ASP A 167 3.29 23.65 5.93
CA ASP A 167 4.60 24.15 6.33
C ASP A 167 5.67 23.88 5.25
N TYR A 168 5.70 22.64 4.71
CA TYR A 168 6.59 22.30 3.61
C TYR A 168 6.32 23.13 2.36
N LEU A 169 5.06 23.30 1.97
CA LEU A 169 4.71 24.04 0.76
C LEU A 169 4.97 25.54 0.90
N ASP A 170 4.68 26.14 2.07
CA ASP A 170 4.99 27.54 2.31
C ASP A 170 6.50 27.81 2.27
N THR A 171 7.28 26.92 2.91
CA THR A 171 8.74 26.99 2.89
C THR A 171 9.29 26.78 1.47
N GLU A 172 8.77 25.81 0.72
CA GLU A 172 9.17 25.56 -0.68
C GLU A 172 8.89 26.76 -1.58
N ASN A 173 7.72 27.37 -1.46
CA ASN A 173 7.33 28.55 -2.24
C ASN A 173 8.24 29.75 -1.95
N PHE A 174 8.73 29.86 -0.72
CA PHE A 174 9.69 30.90 -0.35
C PHE A 174 11.11 30.58 -0.85
N MET A 175 11.59 29.34 -0.64
CA MET A 175 12.99 28.95 -0.93
C MET A 175 13.27 28.80 -2.44
N SER A 176 12.29 28.36 -3.20
CA SER A 176 12.40 28.07 -4.64
C SER A 176 11.43 28.93 -5.45
N SER A 177 11.57 28.95 -6.78
CA SER A 177 10.50 29.38 -7.67
C SER A 177 9.29 28.47 -7.51
N PRO A 178 8.04 28.96 -7.75
CA PRO A 178 6.84 28.13 -7.66
C PRO A 178 7.00 26.84 -8.49
N LYS A 179 6.90 25.69 -7.84
CA LYS A 179 7.03 24.39 -8.51
C LYS A 179 5.71 23.99 -9.16
N PRO A 180 5.76 23.24 -10.27
CA PRO A 180 4.56 22.78 -10.95
C PRO A 180 3.93 21.61 -10.17
N ARG A 181 3.22 21.92 -9.07
CA ARG A 181 2.45 20.95 -8.28
C ARG A 181 1.02 20.88 -8.74
N GLY A 182 0.38 19.75 -8.46
CA GLY A 182 -1.06 19.57 -8.55
C GLY A 182 -1.64 19.54 -9.94
N GLN A 183 -2.89 19.34 -9.92
CA GLN A 183 -3.93 19.55 -10.92
C GLN A 183 -3.67 18.93 -12.28
N GLY A 184 -3.95 17.61 -12.31
CA GLY A 184 -4.40 16.97 -13.54
C GLY A 184 -5.81 17.48 -13.93
N GLN A 185 -6.46 16.74 -14.78
CA GLN A 185 -7.82 17.02 -15.20
C GLN A 185 -8.84 16.81 -14.08
N THR A 186 -9.98 17.47 -14.20
CA THR A 186 -11.10 17.32 -13.25
C THR A 186 -11.72 15.92 -13.34
N MET A 187 -12.42 15.49 -12.29
CA MET A 187 -13.14 14.19 -12.28
C MET A 187 -14.14 14.10 -13.44
N ASP A 188 -14.77 15.19 -13.85
CA ASP A 188 -15.69 15.24 -14.99
C ASP A 188 -14.97 14.98 -16.34
N GLU A 189 -13.79 15.56 -16.53
CA GLU A 189 -12.98 15.32 -17.73
C GLU A 189 -12.46 13.88 -17.78
N LEU A 190 -12.04 13.33 -16.65
CA LEU A 190 -11.59 11.94 -16.54
C LEU A 190 -12.74 10.95 -16.79
N LEU A 191 -13.93 11.23 -16.29
CA LEU A 191 -15.13 10.44 -16.56
C LEU A 191 -15.47 10.46 -18.07
N LYS A 192 -15.34 11.61 -18.74
CA LYS A 192 -15.53 11.69 -20.20
C LYS A 192 -14.53 10.83 -20.96
N ARG A 193 -13.23 10.85 -20.57
CA ARG A 193 -12.21 9.98 -21.18
C ARG A 193 -12.56 8.49 -20.98
N LEU A 194 -12.95 8.10 -19.77
CA LEU A 194 -13.37 6.73 -19.51
C LEU A 194 -14.59 6.31 -20.36
N ASN A 195 -15.59 7.17 -20.47
CA ASN A 195 -16.78 6.90 -21.30
C ASN A 195 -16.43 6.75 -22.79
N GLN A 196 -15.50 7.56 -23.31
CA GLN A 196 -14.98 7.41 -24.67
C GLN A 196 -14.25 6.08 -24.87
N TYR A 197 -13.41 5.69 -23.91
CA TYR A 197 -12.69 4.42 -23.96
C TYR A 197 -13.64 3.21 -23.91
N THR A 198 -14.67 3.25 -23.07
CA THR A 198 -15.63 2.15 -22.89
C THR A 198 -16.71 2.10 -23.96
N ALA A 199 -16.89 3.16 -24.77
CA ALA A 199 -17.86 3.20 -25.87
C ALA A 199 -17.69 2.04 -26.86
N LYS A 200 -16.46 1.55 -27.07
CA LYS A 200 -16.18 0.35 -27.89
C LYS A 200 -16.86 -0.92 -27.39
N TRP A 201 -17.33 -0.95 -26.14
CA TRP A 201 -18.01 -2.09 -25.51
C TRP A 201 -19.54 -1.92 -25.45
N SER A 202 -20.09 -0.89 -26.08
CA SER A 202 -21.54 -0.61 -26.11
C SER A 202 -22.34 -1.70 -26.86
N ASN A 203 -21.70 -2.44 -27.77
CA ASN A 203 -22.34 -3.55 -28.51
C ASN A 203 -21.55 -4.86 -28.30
N PRO A 204 -21.62 -5.45 -27.10
CA PRO A 204 -20.78 -6.59 -26.72
C PRO A 204 -21.18 -7.86 -27.47
N GLN A 205 -20.20 -8.53 -28.10
CA GLN A 205 -20.38 -9.83 -28.71
C GLN A 205 -20.08 -10.96 -27.73
N GLY A 206 -20.96 -11.94 -27.67
CA GLY A 206 -20.84 -13.11 -26.78
C GLY A 206 -21.31 -12.85 -25.35
N THR A 207 -21.71 -13.91 -24.68
CA THR A 207 -22.35 -13.87 -23.35
C THR A 207 -21.46 -13.27 -22.25
N LEU A 208 -20.16 -13.58 -22.25
CA LEU A 208 -19.22 -13.05 -21.27
C LEU A 208 -19.05 -11.53 -21.40
N ASN A 209 -18.92 -11.01 -22.63
CA ASN A 209 -18.78 -9.57 -22.84
C ASN A 209 -20.09 -8.82 -22.53
N GLN A 210 -21.25 -9.43 -22.81
CA GLN A 210 -22.55 -8.87 -22.39
C GLN A 210 -22.64 -8.73 -20.87
N ARG A 211 -22.18 -9.74 -20.13
CA ARG A 211 -22.14 -9.66 -18.66
C ARG A 211 -21.11 -8.63 -18.14
N ARG A 212 -19.92 -8.55 -18.74
CA ARG A 212 -18.95 -7.49 -18.41
C ARG A 212 -19.53 -6.09 -18.62
N SER A 213 -20.24 -5.88 -19.73
CA SER A 213 -20.90 -4.60 -20.03
C SER A 213 -22.06 -4.33 -19.05
N SER A 214 -22.80 -5.34 -18.64
CA SER A 214 -23.85 -5.22 -17.63
C SER A 214 -23.29 -4.80 -16.27
N ILE A 215 -22.18 -5.40 -15.82
CA ILE A 215 -21.49 -5.03 -14.59
C ILE A 215 -20.98 -3.59 -14.66
N LEU A 216 -20.31 -3.23 -15.77
CA LEU A 216 -19.83 -1.87 -16.01
C LEU A 216 -20.96 -0.83 -15.94
N SER A 217 -22.09 -1.12 -16.62
CA SER A 217 -23.26 -0.25 -16.64
C SER A 217 -23.87 -0.10 -15.25
N ALA A 218 -24.01 -1.20 -14.51
CA ALA A 218 -24.52 -1.16 -13.14
C ALA A 218 -23.63 -0.31 -12.22
N CYS A 219 -22.30 -0.48 -12.29
CA CYS A 219 -21.34 0.30 -11.53
C CYS A 219 -21.40 1.79 -11.89
N THR A 220 -21.50 2.12 -13.20
CA THR A 220 -21.63 3.52 -13.65
C THR A 220 -22.92 4.16 -13.12
N THR A 221 -24.06 3.46 -13.25
CA THR A 221 -25.36 3.93 -12.76
C THR A 221 -25.37 4.10 -11.24
N ALA A 222 -24.79 3.13 -10.51
CA ALA A 222 -24.67 3.22 -9.06
C ALA A 222 -23.81 4.44 -8.64
N GLY A 223 -22.74 4.75 -9.37
CA GLY A 223 -21.93 5.94 -9.12
C GLY A 223 -22.68 7.24 -9.38
N GLN A 224 -23.48 7.32 -10.46
CA GLN A 224 -24.26 8.49 -10.81
C GLN A 224 -25.40 8.81 -9.80
N THR A 225 -25.91 7.80 -9.13
CA THR A 225 -27.02 7.92 -8.17
C THR A 225 -26.60 7.80 -6.71
N GLY A 226 -25.40 7.25 -6.47
CA GLY A 226 -24.88 6.94 -5.16
C GLY A 226 -24.51 8.14 -4.29
N ARG A 227 -24.35 7.87 -3.01
CA ARG A 227 -23.84 8.81 -2.00
C ARG A 227 -22.47 8.35 -1.51
N ARG A 228 -21.77 9.19 -0.76
CA ARG A 228 -20.59 8.75 -0.02
C ARG A 228 -20.97 7.61 0.92
N GLY A 229 -20.13 6.58 1.02
CA GLY A 229 -20.45 5.41 1.84
C GLY A 229 -19.49 4.26 1.62
N LEU A 230 -19.85 3.10 2.16
CA LEU A 230 -19.11 1.86 2.02
C LEU A 230 -19.79 0.97 0.97
N TYR A 231 -19.00 0.48 0.02
CA TYR A 231 -19.45 -0.34 -1.09
C TYR A 231 -18.64 -1.62 -1.21
N SER A 232 -19.25 -2.65 -1.79
CA SER A 232 -18.56 -3.84 -2.23
C SER A 232 -18.78 -4.05 -3.73
N LEU A 233 -17.79 -4.63 -4.39
CA LEU A 233 -17.87 -5.06 -5.78
C LEU A 233 -17.41 -6.50 -5.87
N THR A 234 -18.37 -7.43 -5.80
CA THR A 234 -18.14 -8.87 -5.78
C THR A 234 -18.25 -9.42 -7.20
N VAL A 235 -17.12 -9.44 -7.91
CA VAL A 235 -17.05 -9.85 -9.32
C VAL A 235 -16.01 -10.95 -9.49
N PRO A 236 -16.37 -12.09 -10.14
CA PRO A 236 -15.42 -13.16 -10.43
C PRO A 236 -14.20 -12.69 -11.24
N THR A 237 -13.10 -13.43 -11.13
CA THR A 237 -11.90 -13.16 -11.93
C THR A 237 -12.24 -13.10 -13.42
N GLY A 238 -11.76 -12.05 -14.11
CA GLY A 238 -12.04 -11.81 -15.53
C GLY A 238 -13.40 -11.17 -15.83
N GLY A 239 -14.18 -10.78 -14.81
CA GLY A 239 -15.45 -10.07 -14.97
C GLY A 239 -15.34 -8.56 -15.25
N GLY A 240 -14.12 -8.01 -15.44
CA GLY A 240 -13.92 -6.59 -15.74
C GLY A 240 -13.89 -5.67 -14.51
N LYS A 241 -13.57 -6.20 -13.34
CA LYS A 241 -13.56 -5.53 -12.03
C LYS A 241 -12.82 -4.17 -12.04
N THR A 242 -11.62 -4.11 -12.63
CA THR A 242 -10.76 -2.91 -12.62
C THR A 242 -11.41 -1.70 -13.28
N VAL A 243 -11.97 -1.89 -14.49
CA VAL A 243 -12.62 -0.79 -15.21
C VAL A 243 -14.00 -0.46 -14.62
N ALA A 244 -14.73 -1.47 -14.15
CA ALA A 244 -16.04 -1.27 -13.52
C ALA A 244 -15.94 -0.50 -12.20
N SER A 245 -14.94 -0.80 -11.37
CA SER A 245 -14.69 -0.06 -10.12
C SER A 245 -14.25 1.39 -10.39
N LEU A 246 -13.39 1.60 -11.42
CA LEU A 246 -12.99 2.95 -11.84
C LEU A 246 -14.20 3.75 -12.36
N ALA A 247 -15.10 3.12 -13.14
CA ALA A 247 -16.31 3.76 -13.65
C ALA A 247 -17.26 4.18 -12.51
N PHE A 248 -17.45 3.31 -11.53
CA PHE A 248 -18.18 3.67 -10.31
C PHE A 248 -17.52 4.85 -9.60
N ALA A 249 -16.20 4.78 -9.37
CA ALA A 249 -15.49 5.77 -8.57
C ALA A 249 -15.51 7.16 -9.24
N LEU A 250 -15.24 7.26 -10.54
CA LEU A 250 -15.30 8.53 -11.26
C LEU A 250 -16.73 9.09 -11.32
N SER A 251 -17.73 8.23 -11.57
CA SER A 251 -19.15 8.65 -11.57
C SER A 251 -19.57 9.16 -10.20
N LEU A 252 -19.18 8.48 -9.13
CA LEU A 252 -19.47 8.87 -7.74
C LEU A 252 -18.74 10.17 -7.37
N ALA A 253 -17.48 10.31 -7.80
CA ALA A 253 -16.68 11.51 -7.55
C ALA A 253 -17.28 12.75 -8.20
N VAL A 254 -17.69 12.65 -9.47
CA VAL A 254 -18.40 13.73 -10.16
C VAL A 254 -19.71 14.07 -9.44
N LYS A 255 -20.53 13.08 -9.11
CA LYS A 255 -21.82 13.26 -8.46
C LYS A 255 -21.75 13.95 -7.10
N ASN A 256 -20.71 13.62 -6.32
CA ASN A 256 -20.56 14.08 -4.94
C ASN A 256 -19.47 15.16 -4.77
N HIS A 257 -18.95 15.72 -5.87
CA HIS A 257 -17.88 16.73 -5.87
C HIS A 257 -16.67 16.27 -5.05
N MET A 258 -16.19 15.07 -5.35
CA MET A 258 -15.00 14.50 -4.71
C MET A 258 -13.76 14.81 -5.54
N ASP A 259 -12.60 14.91 -4.87
CA ASP A 259 -11.40 15.47 -5.48
C ASP A 259 -10.56 14.45 -6.24
N ARG A 260 -10.59 13.18 -5.83
CA ARG A 260 -9.71 12.14 -6.40
C ARG A 260 -10.21 10.72 -6.24
N VAL A 261 -9.56 9.82 -6.99
CA VAL A 261 -9.70 8.36 -6.86
C VAL A 261 -8.37 7.78 -6.39
N ILE A 262 -8.40 6.98 -5.32
CA ILE A 262 -7.22 6.27 -4.81
C ILE A 262 -7.45 4.77 -5.00
N TYR A 263 -6.60 4.11 -5.77
CA TYR A 263 -6.68 2.68 -6.06
C TYR A 263 -5.60 1.95 -5.28
N VAL A 264 -6.01 1.13 -4.31
CA VAL A 264 -5.15 0.44 -3.36
C VAL A 264 -5.04 -1.03 -3.72
N ILE A 265 -3.83 -1.53 -3.96
CA ILE A 265 -3.55 -2.89 -4.44
C ILE A 265 -2.66 -3.62 -3.42
N PRO A 266 -2.88 -4.91 -3.14
CA PRO A 266 -2.10 -5.63 -2.14
C PRO A 266 -0.65 -5.93 -2.57
N TYR A 267 -0.37 -6.02 -3.88
CA TYR A 267 0.92 -6.49 -4.41
C TYR A 267 1.52 -5.52 -5.41
N THR A 268 2.83 -5.28 -5.29
CA THR A 268 3.58 -4.40 -6.22
C THR A 268 3.61 -4.91 -7.66
N SER A 269 3.53 -6.25 -7.87
CA SER A 269 3.54 -6.85 -9.21
C SER A 269 2.33 -6.50 -10.09
N ILE A 270 1.24 -5.98 -9.49
CA ILE A 270 0.00 -5.63 -10.19
C ILE A 270 -0.10 -4.12 -10.44
N ILE A 271 0.65 -3.33 -9.68
CA ILE A 271 0.54 -1.86 -9.72
C ILE A 271 0.89 -1.33 -11.10
N ASP A 272 2.07 -1.71 -11.63
CA ASP A 272 2.53 -1.28 -12.96
C ASP A 272 1.43 -1.50 -14.00
N GLN A 273 0.87 -2.72 -14.05
CA GLN A 273 -0.17 -3.08 -15.01
C GLN A 273 -1.46 -2.25 -14.82
N THR A 274 -1.88 -2.02 -13.57
CA THR A 274 -3.09 -1.22 -13.30
C THR A 274 -2.86 0.25 -13.63
N ALA A 275 -1.68 0.78 -13.29
CA ALA A 275 -1.28 2.15 -13.60
C ALA A 275 -1.17 2.36 -15.11
N ASP A 276 -0.66 1.38 -15.87
CA ASP A 276 -0.60 1.40 -17.34
C ASP A 276 -2.01 1.46 -17.94
N VAL A 277 -2.93 0.60 -17.49
CA VAL A 277 -4.32 0.60 -17.96
C VAL A 277 -5.01 1.94 -17.64
N PHE A 278 -4.82 2.48 -16.44
CA PHE A 278 -5.41 3.77 -16.09
C PHE A 278 -4.77 4.91 -16.87
N SER A 279 -3.47 4.84 -17.14
CA SER A 279 -2.75 5.82 -17.97
C SER A 279 -3.21 5.79 -19.42
N GLU A 280 -3.50 4.60 -19.99
CA GLU A 280 -4.10 4.45 -21.31
C GLU A 280 -5.50 5.09 -21.39
N ILE A 281 -6.33 4.88 -20.35
CA ILE A 281 -7.71 5.37 -20.30
C ILE A 281 -7.78 6.87 -20.01
N LEU A 282 -7.02 7.33 -19.02
CA LEU A 282 -7.17 8.65 -18.40
C LEU A 282 -6.08 9.65 -18.83
N GLY A 283 -5.00 9.18 -19.44
CA GLY A 283 -3.78 9.94 -19.70
C GLY A 283 -2.77 9.82 -18.57
N ALA A 284 -1.50 9.58 -18.93
CA ALA A 284 -0.42 9.32 -17.97
C ALA A 284 -0.15 10.51 -17.01
N GLU A 285 -0.51 11.72 -17.44
CA GLU A 285 -0.39 12.95 -16.65
C GLU A 285 -1.35 13.01 -15.45
N ASN A 286 -2.43 12.22 -15.48
CA ASN A 286 -3.48 12.19 -14.46
C ASN A 286 -3.31 11.04 -13.46
N VAL A 287 -2.38 10.12 -13.71
CA VAL A 287 -2.19 8.91 -12.90
C VAL A 287 -0.84 8.96 -12.19
N LEU A 288 -0.88 8.98 -10.87
CA LEU A 288 0.28 8.84 -10.00
C LEU A 288 0.38 7.39 -9.54
N GLU A 289 1.45 6.73 -9.90
CA GLU A 289 1.84 5.44 -9.34
C GLU A 289 2.73 5.66 -8.13
N HIS A 290 2.41 5.13 -6.94
CA HIS A 290 3.19 5.35 -5.73
C HIS A 290 3.41 4.08 -4.91
N HIS A 291 4.59 3.50 -5.02
CA HIS A 291 5.08 2.38 -4.20
C HIS A 291 6.61 2.39 -4.08
N SER A 292 7.17 1.48 -3.30
CA SER A 292 8.62 1.45 -2.99
C SER A 292 9.52 1.23 -4.21
N GLY A 293 8.99 0.66 -5.29
CA GLY A 293 9.76 0.35 -6.52
C GLY A 293 9.86 1.49 -7.54
N VAL A 294 9.07 2.58 -7.39
CA VAL A 294 9.08 3.69 -8.36
C VAL A 294 10.22 4.66 -8.08
N ASP A 295 10.98 5.00 -9.10
CA ASP A 295 12.05 6.01 -9.01
C ASP A 295 11.52 7.39 -9.37
N TYR A 296 11.55 8.31 -8.41
CA TYR A 296 11.17 9.71 -8.54
C TYR A 296 12.39 10.65 -8.48
N SER A 297 13.53 10.22 -8.99
CA SER A 297 14.77 11.04 -8.99
C SER A 297 14.88 12.07 -10.13
N ALA A 298 13.82 12.24 -10.90
CA ALA A 298 13.79 13.18 -12.02
C ALA A 298 14.05 14.63 -11.57
N LYS A 299 14.86 15.36 -12.35
CA LYS A 299 15.08 16.79 -12.20
C LYS A 299 14.15 17.57 -13.12
N GLU A 300 13.81 18.79 -12.71
CA GLU A 300 12.88 19.66 -13.43
C GLU A 300 13.33 19.96 -14.87
N ASP A 301 14.61 20.21 -15.06
CA ASP A 301 15.19 20.58 -16.36
C ASP A 301 15.27 19.40 -17.35
N ASP A 302 15.40 18.17 -16.83
CA ASP A 302 15.59 16.99 -17.67
C ASP A 302 14.25 16.34 -18.08
N GLU A 303 13.33 16.19 -17.12
CA GLU A 303 12.04 15.48 -17.29
C GLU A 303 10.90 16.14 -16.52
N PRO A 304 10.27 17.23 -17.03
CA PRO A 304 9.23 17.97 -16.28
C PRO A 304 8.02 17.13 -15.84
N ALA A 305 7.60 16.14 -16.63
CA ALA A 305 6.46 15.28 -16.29
C ALA A 305 6.80 14.31 -15.14
N ALA A 306 7.98 13.70 -15.17
CA ALA A 306 8.46 12.83 -14.09
C ALA A 306 8.71 13.63 -12.80
N TYR A 307 9.21 14.85 -12.91
CA TYR A 307 9.40 15.75 -11.78
C TYR A 307 8.06 16.13 -11.11
N ARG A 308 7.00 16.42 -11.88
CA ARG A 308 5.64 16.63 -11.33
C ARG A 308 5.13 15.42 -10.56
N LYS A 309 5.33 14.21 -11.09
CA LYS A 309 4.96 12.97 -10.39
C LYS A 309 5.76 12.78 -9.10
N ALA A 310 7.04 13.13 -9.10
CA ALA A 310 7.87 13.11 -7.90
C ALA A 310 7.31 14.00 -6.79
N LEU A 311 6.93 15.23 -7.14
CA LEU A 311 6.30 16.17 -6.21
C LEU A 311 4.92 15.68 -5.73
N ALA A 312 4.11 15.14 -6.64
CA ALA A 312 2.79 14.60 -6.29
C ALA A 312 2.88 13.36 -5.38
N ALA A 313 3.93 12.56 -5.48
CA ALA A 313 4.14 11.39 -4.61
C ALA A 313 4.37 11.75 -3.14
N GLU A 314 4.82 12.97 -2.85
CA GLU A 314 5.05 13.43 -1.48
C GLU A 314 3.74 13.58 -0.69
N ASN A 315 2.69 14.10 -1.34
CA ASN A 315 1.41 14.42 -0.68
C ASN A 315 0.17 13.85 -1.39
N TRP A 316 0.31 13.10 -2.48
CA TRP A 316 -0.78 12.55 -3.29
C TRP A 316 -1.68 13.62 -3.93
N ASP A 317 -1.10 14.74 -4.31
CA ASP A 317 -1.80 15.79 -5.05
C ASP A 317 -1.89 15.43 -6.54
N ALA A 318 -2.68 14.40 -6.83
CA ALA A 318 -2.99 13.91 -8.17
C ALA A 318 -4.44 13.43 -8.24
N PRO A 319 -5.13 13.54 -9.38
CA PRO A 319 -6.54 13.15 -9.49
C PRO A 319 -6.75 11.64 -9.36
N VAL A 320 -5.80 10.82 -9.80
CA VAL A 320 -5.83 9.36 -9.64
C VAL A 320 -4.51 8.88 -9.06
N VAL A 321 -4.58 8.18 -7.93
CA VAL A 321 -3.42 7.59 -7.26
C VAL A 321 -3.55 6.09 -7.24
N VAL A 322 -2.53 5.37 -7.74
CA VAL A 322 -2.43 3.91 -7.65
C VAL A 322 -1.32 3.57 -6.66
N THR A 323 -1.63 2.84 -5.61
CA THR A 323 -0.71 2.60 -4.50
C THR A 323 -0.86 1.20 -3.88
N THR A 324 0.06 0.80 -2.99
CA THR A 324 -0.03 -0.46 -2.25
C THR A 324 -0.84 -0.33 -0.98
N SER A 325 -1.43 -1.45 -0.51
CA SER A 325 -2.04 -1.53 0.83
C SER A 325 -1.04 -1.16 1.92
N VAL A 326 0.23 -1.54 1.76
CA VAL A 326 1.31 -1.19 2.69
C VAL A 326 1.47 0.31 2.78
N GLN A 327 1.69 0.99 1.64
CA GLN A 327 1.89 2.43 1.59
C GLN A 327 0.66 3.20 2.12
N PHE A 328 -0.55 2.72 1.82
CA PHE A 328 -1.79 3.34 2.27
C PHE A 328 -1.97 3.25 3.79
N PHE A 329 -1.97 2.03 4.33
CA PHE A 329 -2.27 1.83 5.75
C PHE A 329 -1.10 2.23 6.67
N GLU A 330 0.15 1.97 6.30
CA GLU A 330 1.31 2.42 7.08
C GLU A 330 1.40 3.95 7.16
N SER A 331 0.93 4.68 6.12
CA SER A 331 0.80 6.13 6.20
C SER A 331 -0.28 6.54 7.21
N LEU A 332 -1.43 5.86 7.24
CA LEU A 332 -2.53 6.15 8.17
C LEU A 332 -2.17 5.88 9.65
N TYR A 333 -1.24 4.97 9.91
CA TYR A 333 -0.75 4.66 11.26
C TYR A 333 0.63 5.24 11.55
N GLY A 334 1.27 5.85 10.56
CA GLY A 334 2.56 6.52 10.72
C GLY A 334 2.53 7.72 11.66
N ASN A 335 3.72 8.14 12.12
CA ASN A 335 3.87 9.32 12.97
C ASN A 335 4.83 10.37 12.41
N HIS A 336 5.66 10.03 11.40
CA HIS A 336 6.59 10.96 10.77
C HIS A 336 5.96 11.76 9.63
N ALA A 337 6.43 13.00 9.43
CA ALA A 337 5.97 13.91 8.39
C ALA A 337 5.98 13.26 6.99
N SER A 338 7.06 12.56 6.61
CA SER A 338 7.20 11.90 5.30
C SER A 338 6.12 10.84 5.02
N GLN A 339 5.58 10.20 6.05
CA GLN A 339 4.49 9.23 5.93
C GLN A 339 3.14 9.92 5.94
N CYS A 340 2.95 10.90 6.84
CA CYS A 340 1.65 11.50 7.12
C CYS A 340 1.26 12.64 6.17
N ARG A 341 2.20 13.27 5.46
CA ARG A 341 2.02 14.46 4.63
C ARG A 341 0.89 14.33 3.59
N LYS A 342 0.59 13.12 3.15
CA LYS A 342 -0.41 12.78 2.14
C LYS A 342 -1.84 12.52 2.67
N LEU A 343 -2.01 12.36 4.00
CA LEU A 343 -3.27 11.82 4.56
C LEU A 343 -4.46 12.75 4.37
N HIS A 344 -4.28 14.07 4.47
CA HIS A 344 -5.36 15.04 4.25
C HIS A 344 -5.95 14.94 2.84
N ASN A 345 -5.16 14.50 1.85
CA ASN A 345 -5.59 14.24 0.48
C ASN A 345 -6.38 12.93 0.30
N ILE A 346 -6.52 12.10 1.35
CA ILE A 346 -7.45 10.97 1.35
C ILE A 346 -8.88 11.44 1.69
N ALA A 347 -9.03 12.55 2.39
CA ALA A 347 -10.35 13.15 2.59
C ALA A 347 -11.00 13.51 1.25
N ASN A 348 -12.33 13.48 1.19
CA ASN A 348 -13.12 13.78 0.01
C ASN A 348 -12.70 12.98 -1.25
N SER A 349 -12.27 11.71 -1.08
CA SER A 349 -11.83 10.84 -2.17
C SER A 349 -12.63 9.54 -2.24
N VAL A 350 -12.64 8.89 -3.41
CA VAL A 350 -13.11 7.51 -3.56
C VAL A 350 -11.91 6.59 -3.46
N VAL A 351 -11.90 5.72 -2.46
CA VAL A 351 -10.81 4.75 -2.22
C VAL A 351 -11.28 3.37 -2.62
N ILE A 352 -10.62 2.77 -3.61
CA ILE A 352 -10.89 1.41 -4.08
C ILE A 352 -9.83 0.50 -3.49
N PHE A 353 -10.23 -0.51 -2.75
CA PHE A 353 -9.36 -1.58 -2.25
C PHE A 353 -9.53 -2.80 -3.15
N ASP A 354 -8.59 -3.01 -4.06
CA ASP A 354 -8.61 -4.19 -4.93
C ASP A 354 -8.08 -5.42 -4.18
N GLU A 355 -8.64 -6.60 -4.51
CA GLU A 355 -8.36 -7.86 -3.82
C GLU A 355 -8.49 -7.71 -2.29
N ALA A 356 -9.60 -7.11 -1.82
CA ALA A 356 -9.83 -6.78 -0.40
C ALA A 356 -9.73 -7.98 0.56
N GLN A 357 -9.86 -9.22 0.06
CA GLN A 357 -9.62 -10.43 0.85
C GLN A 357 -8.17 -10.58 1.31
N ASN A 358 -7.23 -9.88 0.66
CA ASN A 358 -5.81 -9.89 1.01
C ASN A 358 -5.43 -8.84 2.07
N LEU A 359 -6.41 -8.17 2.69
CA LEU A 359 -6.14 -7.34 3.85
C LEU A 359 -5.47 -8.18 4.95
N PRO A 360 -4.35 -7.71 5.51
CA PRO A 360 -3.51 -8.53 6.40
C PRO A 360 -4.24 -8.88 7.69
N VAL A 361 -4.41 -10.18 7.95
CA VAL A 361 -5.15 -10.69 9.11
C VAL A 361 -4.63 -10.14 10.44
N PRO A 362 -3.31 -10.05 10.71
CA PRO A 362 -2.80 -9.50 11.96
C PRO A 362 -3.17 -8.04 12.21
N TYR A 363 -3.55 -7.31 11.18
CA TYR A 363 -3.92 -5.89 11.22
C TYR A 363 -5.33 -5.62 10.67
N LEU A 364 -6.17 -6.67 10.54
CA LEU A 364 -7.46 -6.54 9.88
C LEU A 364 -8.39 -5.55 10.60
N ARG A 365 -8.47 -5.63 11.93
CA ARG A 365 -9.27 -4.67 12.73
C ARG A 365 -8.78 -3.23 12.59
N PRO A 366 -7.48 -2.92 12.73
CA PRO A 366 -6.96 -1.59 12.41
C PRO A 366 -7.29 -1.11 11.00
N CYS A 367 -7.12 -1.96 9.98
CA CYS A 367 -7.43 -1.59 8.60
C CYS A 367 -8.91 -1.25 8.42
N VAL A 368 -9.81 -2.08 8.93
CA VAL A 368 -11.28 -1.85 8.89
C VAL A 368 -11.66 -0.60 9.67
N ALA A 369 -11.07 -0.37 10.84
CA ALA A 369 -11.31 0.84 11.64
C ALA A 369 -10.87 2.11 10.90
N ALA A 370 -9.73 2.08 10.22
CA ALA A 370 -9.26 3.22 9.43
C ALA A 370 -10.18 3.51 8.24
N ILE A 371 -10.63 2.47 7.51
CA ILE A 371 -11.61 2.62 6.41
C ILE A 371 -12.90 3.24 6.95
N ALA A 372 -13.40 2.74 8.08
CA ALA A 372 -14.61 3.25 8.72
C ALA A 372 -14.48 4.74 9.09
N GLN A 373 -13.36 5.15 9.68
CA GLN A 373 -13.09 6.56 10.00
C GLN A 373 -13.14 7.43 8.74
N LEU A 374 -12.47 7.03 7.66
CA LEU A 374 -12.45 7.78 6.41
C LEU A 374 -13.86 7.99 5.84
N VAL A 375 -14.70 6.95 5.86
CA VAL A 375 -16.07 7.01 5.33
C VAL A 375 -17.00 7.84 6.24
N GLN A 376 -16.90 7.67 7.55
CA GLN A 376 -17.81 8.34 8.50
C GLN A 376 -17.48 9.83 8.71
N HIS A 377 -16.19 10.20 8.73
CA HIS A 377 -15.77 11.52 9.22
C HIS A 377 -15.00 12.37 8.20
N TYR A 378 -14.48 11.75 7.11
CA TYR A 378 -13.61 12.46 6.16
C TYR A 378 -14.18 12.53 4.74
N ARG A 379 -15.50 12.44 4.61
CA ARG A 379 -16.22 12.57 3.33
C ARG A 379 -15.72 11.60 2.24
N ALA A 380 -15.02 10.55 2.61
CA ALA A 380 -14.55 9.54 1.67
C ALA A 380 -15.66 8.53 1.33
N ALA A 381 -15.52 7.85 0.21
CA ALA A 381 -16.24 6.62 -0.11
C ALA A 381 -15.23 5.49 -0.24
N ALA A 382 -15.55 4.30 0.24
CA ALA A 382 -14.69 3.13 0.12
C ALA A 382 -15.38 2.04 -0.69
N VAL A 383 -14.62 1.38 -1.59
CA VAL A 383 -15.09 0.27 -2.42
C VAL A 383 -14.20 -0.94 -2.15
N LEU A 384 -14.76 -2.00 -1.61
CA LEU A 384 -14.04 -3.26 -1.39
C LEU A 384 -14.27 -4.17 -2.61
N CYS A 385 -13.28 -4.20 -3.51
CA CYS A 385 -13.31 -5.02 -4.72
C CYS A 385 -12.71 -6.40 -4.43
N THR A 386 -13.41 -7.45 -4.80
CA THR A 386 -12.96 -8.82 -4.55
C THR A 386 -13.57 -9.82 -5.51
N ALA A 387 -12.80 -10.85 -5.85
CA ALA A 387 -13.35 -12.07 -6.46
C ALA A 387 -13.84 -13.07 -5.41
N THR A 388 -13.48 -12.87 -4.13
CA THR A 388 -13.80 -13.78 -3.01
C THR A 388 -14.15 -12.92 -1.79
N GLN A 389 -15.43 -12.71 -1.52
CA GLN A 389 -15.89 -11.77 -0.50
C GLN A 389 -15.47 -12.19 0.92
N PRO A 390 -14.67 -11.39 1.63
CA PRO A 390 -14.13 -11.76 2.95
C PRO A 390 -15.13 -11.58 4.09
N ALA A 391 -16.42 -11.38 3.82
CA ALA A 391 -17.50 -11.18 4.81
C ALA A 391 -17.10 -10.16 5.91
N LEU A 392 -16.69 -8.95 5.52
CA LEU A 392 -16.18 -7.92 6.45
C LEU A 392 -17.29 -7.15 7.19
N GLN A 393 -18.55 -7.22 6.75
CA GLN A 393 -19.67 -6.49 7.37
C GLN A 393 -19.72 -6.67 8.91
N PRO A 394 -19.55 -7.86 9.49
CA PRO A 394 -19.58 -8.00 10.96
C PRO A 394 -18.48 -7.20 11.68
N LEU A 395 -17.32 -6.99 11.06
CA LEU A 395 -16.28 -6.13 11.63
C LEU A 395 -16.64 -4.65 11.53
N PHE A 396 -17.29 -4.23 10.45
CA PHE A 396 -17.82 -2.87 10.34
C PHE A 396 -18.96 -2.63 11.34
N ASP A 397 -19.85 -3.60 11.54
CA ASP A 397 -20.95 -3.49 12.52
C ASP A 397 -20.41 -3.30 13.95
N GLU A 398 -19.28 -3.95 14.28
CA GLU A 398 -18.62 -3.80 15.58
C GLU A 398 -17.87 -2.48 15.72
N LEU A 399 -17.07 -2.10 14.70
CA LEU A 399 -16.13 -0.98 14.79
C LEU A 399 -16.76 0.37 14.42
N ALA A 400 -17.81 0.35 13.61
CA ALA A 400 -18.53 1.51 13.10
C ALA A 400 -20.05 1.20 12.98
N PRO A 401 -20.77 1.08 14.10
CA PRO A 401 -22.19 0.73 14.10
C PRO A 401 -23.01 1.62 13.16
N GLY A 402 -23.83 0.99 12.32
CA GLY A 402 -24.68 1.67 11.34
C GLY A 402 -24.02 1.92 9.97
N LEU A 403 -22.73 1.62 9.79
CA LEU A 403 -22.07 1.69 8.49
C LEU A 403 -22.36 0.41 7.68
N GLN A 404 -23.29 0.49 6.74
CA GLN A 404 -23.70 -0.62 5.90
C GLN A 404 -22.97 -0.62 4.57
N MET A 405 -22.57 -1.81 4.12
CA MET A 405 -21.92 -2.04 2.83
C MET A 405 -22.96 -2.29 1.75
N THR A 406 -22.87 -1.55 0.64
CA THR A 406 -23.78 -1.68 -0.50
C THR A 406 -23.08 -2.44 -1.63
N GLU A 407 -23.66 -3.57 -2.08
CA GLU A 407 -23.11 -4.35 -3.20
C GLU A 407 -23.43 -3.68 -4.55
N LEU A 408 -22.40 -3.51 -5.38
CA LEU A 408 -22.47 -2.88 -6.70
C LEU A 408 -22.73 -3.88 -7.84
N CYS A 409 -22.29 -5.14 -7.66
CA CYS A 409 -22.45 -6.16 -8.67
C CYS A 409 -23.92 -6.61 -8.76
N PRO A 410 -24.55 -6.53 -9.93
CA PRO A 410 -25.91 -7.03 -10.09
C PRO A 410 -25.91 -8.57 -10.01
N HIS A 411 -26.74 -9.13 -9.15
CA HIS A 411 -26.94 -10.58 -9.00
C HIS A 411 -25.62 -11.38 -8.85
N PRO A 412 -24.78 -11.15 -7.81
CA PRO A 412 -23.45 -11.76 -7.70
C PRO A 412 -23.44 -13.27 -7.92
N LYS A 413 -24.42 -14.01 -7.38
CA LYS A 413 -24.53 -15.47 -7.54
C LYS A 413 -24.64 -15.91 -9.00
N GLU A 414 -25.47 -15.22 -9.79
CA GLU A 414 -25.62 -15.49 -11.22
C GLU A 414 -24.35 -15.18 -12.00
N GLN A 415 -23.63 -14.11 -11.60
CA GLN A 415 -22.34 -13.77 -12.21
C GLN A 415 -21.32 -14.87 -11.94
N TYR A 416 -21.23 -15.39 -10.70
CA TYR A 416 -20.32 -16.49 -10.38
C TYR A 416 -20.58 -17.73 -11.21
N GLN A 417 -21.85 -18.10 -11.41
CA GLN A 417 -22.24 -19.23 -12.25
C GLN A 417 -21.85 -18.99 -13.72
N ALA A 418 -22.14 -17.79 -14.24
CA ALA A 418 -21.90 -17.44 -15.64
C ALA A 418 -20.44 -17.28 -16.01
N PHE A 419 -19.60 -16.83 -15.06
CA PHE A 419 -18.15 -16.72 -15.24
C PHE A 419 -17.40 -18.02 -14.89
N ARG A 420 -18.09 -19.13 -14.62
CA ARG A 420 -17.47 -20.43 -14.38
C ARG A 420 -16.80 -20.92 -15.64
N ARG A 421 -15.47 -21.06 -15.60
CA ARG A 421 -14.64 -21.41 -16.75
C ARG A 421 -13.73 -22.61 -16.48
N THR A 422 -13.78 -23.13 -15.25
CA THR A 422 -12.90 -24.22 -14.82
C THR A 422 -13.66 -25.19 -13.93
N THR A 423 -13.14 -26.41 -13.85
CA THR A 423 -13.60 -27.44 -12.93
C THR A 423 -12.49 -27.79 -11.97
N LEU A 424 -12.76 -27.66 -10.65
CA LEU A 424 -11.85 -28.04 -9.60
C LEU A 424 -11.89 -29.56 -9.39
N LYS A 425 -10.76 -30.24 -9.39
CA LYS A 425 -10.65 -31.69 -9.20
C LYS A 425 -9.64 -32.00 -8.12
N MET A 426 -10.08 -32.65 -7.04
CA MET A 426 -9.20 -33.17 -6.00
C MET A 426 -8.51 -34.45 -6.53
N ARG A 427 -7.17 -34.48 -6.47
CA ARG A 427 -6.34 -35.62 -6.91
C ARG A 427 -5.84 -36.47 -5.75
N GLY A 428 -5.86 -35.91 -4.52
CA GLY A 428 -5.22 -36.54 -3.36
C GLY A 428 -3.69 -36.43 -3.39
N GLU A 429 -3.04 -37.42 -2.77
CA GLU A 429 -1.59 -37.47 -2.66
C GLU A 429 -0.96 -38.01 -3.95
N LEU A 430 0.09 -37.34 -4.42
CA LEU A 430 0.85 -37.70 -5.61
C LEU A 430 2.34 -37.83 -5.27
N GLU A 431 3.02 -38.77 -5.86
CA GLU A 431 4.48 -38.79 -5.87
C GLU A 431 5.02 -37.67 -6.75
N GLN A 432 6.15 -37.07 -6.35
CA GLN A 432 6.78 -35.98 -7.11
C GLN A 432 7.20 -36.42 -8.52
N SER A 433 7.65 -37.67 -8.67
CA SER A 433 8.00 -38.34 -9.94
C SER A 433 6.79 -38.44 -10.88
N GLN A 434 5.65 -38.88 -10.36
CA GLN A 434 4.40 -39.01 -11.07
C GLN A 434 3.92 -37.63 -11.55
N LEU A 435 3.91 -36.62 -10.66
CA LEU A 435 3.54 -35.25 -11.01
C LEU A 435 4.46 -34.71 -12.12
N GLY A 436 5.77 -34.89 -12.00
CA GLY A 436 6.74 -34.48 -13.01
C GLY A 436 6.46 -35.09 -14.38
N ALA A 437 6.15 -36.40 -14.43
CA ALA A 437 5.79 -37.07 -15.68
C ALA A 437 4.47 -36.56 -16.30
N GLU A 438 3.44 -36.31 -15.45
CA GLU A 438 2.17 -35.72 -15.93
C GLU A 438 2.38 -34.31 -16.50
N LEU A 439 3.20 -33.47 -15.84
CA LEU A 439 3.50 -32.11 -16.31
C LEU A 439 4.32 -32.11 -17.60
N ALA A 440 5.30 -33.03 -17.73
CA ALA A 440 6.12 -33.15 -18.94
C ALA A 440 5.30 -33.57 -20.15
N ALA A 441 4.24 -34.35 -19.98
CA ALA A 441 3.33 -34.78 -21.03
C ALA A 441 2.40 -33.67 -21.55
N GLN A 442 2.28 -32.53 -20.85
CA GLN A 442 1.45 -31.41 -21.28
C GLN A 442 2.23 -30.46 -22.18
N GLU A 443 1.58 -29.93 -23.23
CA GLU A 443 2.13 -28.86 -24.06
C GLU A 443 2.19 -27.54 -23.30
N GLN A 444 1.08 -27.16 -22.66
CA GLN A 444 0.95 -25.93 -21.88
C GLN A 444 0.30 -26.24 -20.54
N VAL A 445 1.02 -25.99 -19.45
CA VAL A 445 0.54 -26.26 -18.09
C VAL A 445 1.17 -25.32 -17.08
N LEU A 446 0.39 -24.93 -16.07
CA LEU A 446 0.88 -24.25 -14.89
C LEU A 446 0.79 -25.17 -13.68
N CYS A 447 1.89 -25.36 -12.96
CA CYS A 447 1.92 -26.02 -11.67
C CYS A 447 2.35 -25.03 -10.58
N ILE A 448 1.53 -24.89 -9.54
CA ILE A 448 1.80 -24.00 -8.41
C ILE A 448 2.02 -24.83 -7.15
N VAL A 449 3.19 -24.66 -6.54
CA VAL A 449 3.61 -25.36 -5.32
C VAL A 449 3.84 -24.39 -4.17
N ASN A 450 3.85 -24.90 -2.95
CA ASN A 450 3.96 -24.06 -1.75
C ASN A 450 5.40 -23.72 -1.36
N ARG A 451 6.40 -24.46 -1.89
CA ARG A 451 7.81 -24.30 -1.54
C ARG A 451 8.68 -24.01 -2.75
N ARG A 452 9.61 -23.06 -2.60
CA ARG A 452 10.57 -22.68 -3.63
C ARG A 452 11.48 -23.84 -4.04
N LYS A 453 11.93 -24.66 -3.06
CA LYS A 453 12.75 -25.85 -3.29
C LYS A 453 12.00 -26.87 -4.17
N THR A 454 10.76 -27.19 -3.82
CA THR A 454 9.92 -28.09 -4.61
C THR A 454 9.73 -27.60 -6.04
N ALA A 455 9.62 -26.28 -6.23
CA ALA A 455 9.51 -25.69 -7.58
C ALA A 455 10.78 -25.93 -8.41
N GLN A 456 11.97 -25.75 -7.84
CA GLN A 456 13.25 -26.02 -8.51
C GLN A 456 13.41 -27.52 -8.82
N GLU A 457 13.10 -28.41 -7.88
CA GLU A 457 13.18 -29.87 -8.04
C GLU A 457 12.27 -30.37 -9.17
N LEU A 458 11.00 -29.93 -9.20
CA LEU A 458 10.07 -30.29 -10.27
C LEU A 458 10.55 -29.78 -11.63
N TYR A 459 11.01 -28.53 -11.71
CA TYR A 459 11.54 -27.95 -12.93
C TYR A 459 12.72 -28.76 -13.50
N ASN A 460 13.62 -29.25 -12.62
CA ASN A 460 14.79 -30.00 -13.05
C ASN A 460 14.43 -31.33 -13.75
N ASN A 461 13.25 -31.87 -13.50
CA ASN A 461 12.72 -33.08 -14.10
C ASN A 461 11.91 -32.84 -15.38
N LEU A 462 11.73 -31.58 -15.81
CA LEU A 462 11.00 -31.24 -17.04
C LEU A 462 11.94 -31.11 -18.25
N PRO A 463 11.40 -31.28 -19.48
CA PRO A 463 12.10 -30.89 -20.70
C PRO A 463 12.55 -29.45 -20.62
N LYS A 464 13.81 -29.17 -20.95
CA LYS A 464 14.36 -27.80 -20.81
C LYS A 464 13.68 -26.79 -21.76
N GLU A 465 13.35 -27.23 -22.98
CA GLU A 465 12.67 -26.37 -23.94
C GLU A 465 11.21 -26.08 -23.52
N GLY A 466 10.86 -24.81 -23.41
CA GLY A 466 9.52 -24.37 -23.06
C GLY A 466 9.13 -24.61 -21.59
N SER A 467 10.09 -24.88 -20.70
CA SER A 467 9.85 -25.03 -19.28
C SER A 467 10.44 -23.88 -18.49
N TYR A 468 9.74 -23.39 -17.47
CA TYR A 468 10.08 -22.22 -16.67
C TYR A 468 9.86 -22.47 -15.19
N CYS A 469 10.77 -21.97 -14.34
CA CYS A 469 10.63 -21.96 -12.89
C CYS A 469 10.46 -20.51 -12.42
N LEU A 470 9.25 -20.12 -12.00
CA LEU A 470 8.92 -18.75 -11.62
C LEU A 470 8.73 -18.62 -10.11
N THR A 471 9.78 -18.22 -9.40
CA THR A 471 9.77 -18.05 -7.94
C THR A 471 10.41 -16.73 -7.52
N THR A 472 10.35 -16.42 -6.22
CA THR A 472 11.06 -15.27 -5.64
C THR A 472 12.57 -15.45 -5.55
N LEU A 473 13.12 -16.62 -5.94
CA LEU A 473 14.56 -16.85 -6.08
C LEU A 473 15.15 -16.19 -7.33
N LEU A 474 14.31 -15.80 -8.28
CA LEU A 474 14.68 -14.91 -9.38
C LEU A 474 14.57 -13.45 -8.92
N TYR A 475 15.52 -12.59 -9.27
CA TYR A 475 15.40 -11.16 -8.99
C TYR A 475 14.30 -10.51 -9.87
N PRO A 476 13.69 -9.38 -9.46
CA PRO A 476 12.52 -8.78 -10.11
C PRO A 476 12.67 -8.53 -11.61
N ALA A 477 13.79 -7.95 -12.06
CA ALA A 477 14.02 -7.68 -13.48
C ALA A 477 14.03 -8.96 -14.32
N HIS A 478 14.61 -10.03 -13.81
CA HIS A 478 14.64 -11.34 -14.47
C HIS A 478 13.25 -11.98 -14.55
N ARG A 479 12.48 -11.92 -13.44
CA ARG A 479 11.08 -12.40 -13.45
C ARG A 479 10.22 -11.68 -14.50
N LYS A 480 10.40 -10.37 -14.65
CA LYS A 480 9.67 -9.56 -15.63
C LYS A 480 9.95 -10.05 -17.07
N GLN A 481 11.23 -10.34 -17.37
CA GLN A 481 11.64 -10.88 -18.65
C GLN A 481 11.03 -12.26 -18.92
N LEU A 482 11.12 -13.20 -17.97
CA LEU A 482 10.56 -14.55 -18.12
C LEU A 482 9.02 -14.52 -18.26
N LEU A 483 8.34 -13.66 -17.54
CA LEU A 483 6.89 -13.50 -17.67
C LEU A 483 6.48 -13.00 -19.06
N GLN A 484 7.27 -12.13 -19.67
CA GLN A 484 7.03 -11.69 -21.04
C GLN A 484 7.19 -12.87 -22.03
N GLU A 485 8.25 -13.63 -21.90
CA GLU A 485 8.51 -14.81 -22.74
C GLU A 485 7.39 -15.88 -22.58
N ILE A 486 6.96 -16.16 -21.35
CA ILE A 486 5.84 -17.06 -21.06
C ILE A 486 4.57 -16.60 -21.79
N ARG A 487 4.24 -15.30 -21.73
CA ARG A 487 3.06 -14.75 -22.42
C ARG A 487 3.13 -14.89 -23.92
N GLU A 488 4.29 -14.63 -24.52
CA GLU A 488 4.53 -14.78 -25.98
C GLU A 488 4.36 -16.24 -26.38
N ARG A 489 4.98 -17.18 -25.69
CA ARG A 489 4.84 -18.62 -25.99
C ARG A 489 3.40 -19.13 -25.84
N LEU A 490 2.68 -18.70 -24.79
CA LEU A 490 1.27 -19.05 -24.61
C LEU A 490 0.40 -18.51 -25.74
N LYS A 491 0.64 -17.27 -26.18
CA LYS A 491 -0.07 -16.63 -27.28
C LYS A 491 0.16 -17.35 -28.61
N ASP A 492 1.39 -17.77 -28.86
CA ASP A 492 1.81 -18.44 -30.09
C ASP A 492 1.49 -19.95 -30.10
N GLY A 493 0.91 -20.48 -29.03
CA GLY A 493 0.56 -21.89 -28.90
C GLY A 493 1.77 -22.83 -28.76
N LEU A 494 2.94 -22.29 -28.41
CA LEU A 494 4.17 -23.06 -28.24
C LEU A 494 4.18 -23.82 -26.89
N PRO A 495 4.96 -24.90 -26.77
CA PRO A 495 5.13 -25.58 -25.48
C PRO A 495 5.53 -24.62 -24.38
N CYS A 496 4.78 -24.59 -23.29
CA CYS A 496 4.98 -23.68 -22.14
C CYS A 496 4.57 -24.36 -20.84
N ARG A 497 5.54 -24.87 -20.10
CA ARG A 497 5.36 -25.54 -18.81
C ARG A 497 5.93 -24.67 -17.72
N VAL A 498 5.07 -24.17 -16.85
CA VAL A 498 5.51 -23.25 -15.80
C VAL A 498 5.32 -23.90 -14.43
N ILE A 499 6.42 -24.02 -13.68
CA ILE A 499 6.39 -24.34 -12.24
C ILE A 499 6.56 -23.03 -11.47
N SER A 500 5.65 -22.74 -10.58
CA SER A 500 5.68 -21.49 -9.81
C SER A 500 5.33 -21.72 -8.34
N THR A 501 5.61 -20.72 -7.51
CA THR A 501 4.97 -20.57 -6.21
C THR A 501 3.74 -19.64 -6.34
N SER A 502 3.09 -19.30 -5.23
CA SER A 502 1.93 -18.40 -5.19
C SER A 502 2.16 -17.02 -5.85
N LEU A 503 3.39 -16.72 -6.24
CA LEU A 503 3.76 -15.50 -6.96
C LEU A 503 2.91 -15.25 -8.23
N ILE A 504 2.51 -16.32 -8.93
CA ILE A 504 1.73 -16.23 -10.19
C ILE A 504 0.22 -16.07 -9.95
N GLU A 505 -0.26 -16.34 -8.73
CA GLU A 505 -1.68 -16.31 -8.40
C GLU A 505 -2.28 -14.91 -8.49
N ALA A 506 -1.52 -13.91 -8.06
CA ALA A 506 -1.98 -12.52 -8.06
C ALA A 506 -1.26 -11.69 -9.12
N GLY A 507 -2.02 -10.94 -9.92
CA GLY A 507 -1.52 -9.90 -10.82
C GLY A 507 -0.80 -10.35 -12.07
N VAL A 508 -0.66 -11.63 -12.32
CA VAL A 508 -0.03 -12.11 -13.55
C VAL A 508 -1.08 -12.45 -14.60
N ASP A 509 -1.00 -11.81 -15.76
CA ASP A 509 -1.90 -12.06 -16.87
C ASP A 509 -1.37 -13.18 -17.76
N VAL A 510 -1.84 -14.41 -17.48
CA VAL A 510 -1.53 -15.63 -18.21
C VAL A 510 -2.78 -16.50 -18.32
N ASP A 511 -2.88 -17.28 -19.40
CA ASP A 511 -4.02 -18.17 -19.68
C ASP A 511 -3.53 -19.58 -20.06
N PHE A 512 -3.62 -20.51 -19.12
CA PHE A 512 -3.22 -21.89 -19.32
C PHE A 512 -4.42 -22.81 -19.58
N PRO A 513 -4.27 -23.86 -20.38
CA PRO A 513 -5.32 -24.88 -20.57
C PRO A 513 -5.55 -25.78 -19.37
N ALA A 514 -4.52 -26.02 -18.57
CA ALA A 514 -4.54 -26.87 -17.37
C ALA A 514 -3.70 -26.23 -16.26
N VAL A 515 -4.20 -26.36 -15.02
CA VAL A 515 -3.50 -25.86 -13.83
C VAL A 515 -3.45 -26.97 -12.78
N TYR A 516 -2.30 -27.16 -12.19
CA TYR A 516 -2.08 -27.99 -11.01
C TYR A 516 -1.79 -27.07 -9.84
N ARG A 517 -2.44 -27.29 -8.69
CA ARG A 517 -2.23 -26.48 -7.47
C ARG A 517 -2.04 -27.40 -6.27
N GLU A 518 -0.89 -27.33 -5.63
CA GLU A 518 -0.68 -27.96 -4.34
C GLU A 518 -1.69 -27.42 -3.33
N GLU A 519 -2.20 -28.27 -2.43
CA GLU A 519 -3.24 -27.88 -1.47
C GLU A 519 -2.89 -26.62 -0.70
N ALA A 520 -3.84 -25.69 -0.63
CA ALA A 520 -3.70 -24.37 -0.03
C ALA A 520 -5.05 -23.84 0.50
N GLY A 521 -5.10 -22.59 0.86
CA GLY A 521 -6.36 -21.88 1.13
C GLY A 521 -7.26 -21.83 -0.10
N LEU A 522 -8.57 -21.83 0.10
CA LEU A 522 -9.54 -21.77 -1.00
C LEU A 522 -9.38 -20.50 -1.83
N ASP A 523 -9.02 -19.39 -1.20
CA ASP A 523 -8.70 -18.12 -1.86
C ASP A 523 -7.56 -18.27 -2.87
N SER A 524 -6.49 -18.95 -2.49
CA SER A 524 -5.34 -19.26 -3.34
C SER A 524 -5.70 -20.22 -4.47
N ILE A 525 -6.48 -21.28 -4.17
CA ILE A 525 -6.97 -22.22 -5.18
C ILE A 525 -7.81 -21.51 -6.24
N LEU A 526 -8.68 -20.60 -5.85
CA LEU A 526 -9.51 -19.84 -6.77
C LEU A 526 -8.71 -18.81 -7.60
N GLN A 527 -7.65 -18.23 -7.02
CA GLN A 527 -6.72 -17.37 -7.76
C GLN A 527 -5.93 -18.18 -8.82
N ALA A 528 -5.48 -19.38 -8.47
CA ALA A 528 -4.88 -20.33 -9.41
C ALA A 528 -5.85 -20.74 -10.53
N ALA A 529 -7.11 -21.02 -10.19
CA ALA A 529 -8.18 -21.29 -11.15
C ALA A 529 -8.42 -20.10 -12.10
N GLY A 530 -8.22 -18.88 -11.63
CA GLY A 530 -8.25 -17.67 -12.46
C GLY A 530 -7.14 -17.59 -13.53
N ARG A 531 -6.15 -18.48 -13.50
CA ARG A 531 -5.09 -18.63 -14.53
C ARG A 531 -5.38 -19.74 -15.53
N CYS A 532 -6.44 -20.52 -15.30
CA CYS A 532 -6.91 -21.58 -16.17
C CYS A 532 -8.07 -21.08 -17.03
N ASN A 533 -7.99 -21.24 -18.34
CA ASN A 533 -9.05 -20.85 -19.28
C ASN A 533 -9.57 -19.41 -19.04
N ARG A 534 -8.63 -18.51 -18.79
CA ARG A 534 -8.94 -17.12 -18.39
C ARG A 534 -9.79 -16.38 -19.42
N GLU A 535 -9.53 -16.65 -20.71
CA GLU A 535 -10.25 -16.04 -21.80
C GLU A 535 -11.57 -16.77 -22.15
N GLY A 536 -11.87 -17.89 -21.47
CA GLY A 536 -13.09 -18.67 -21.71
C GLY A 536 -13.17 -19.31 -23.08
N ARG A 537 -12.04 -19.67 -23.69
CA ARG A 537 -11.95 -20.25 -25.02
C ARG A 537 -12.34 -21.74 -25.07
N ARG A 538 -12.40 -22.39 -23.91
CA ARG A 538 -12.66 -23.83 -23.76
C ARG A 538 -13.85 -24.06 -22.83
N PRO A 539 -14.57 -25.20 -22.98
CA PRO A 539 -15.56 -25.61 -22.00
C PRO A 539 -14.95 -25.76 -20.61
N ALA A 540 -15.72 -25.42 -19.57
CA ALA A 540 -15.27 -25.52 -18.18
C ALA A 540 -14.87 -26.94 -17.77
N GLU A 541 -15.56 -27.95 -18.31
CA GLU A 541 -15.33 -29.37 -18.05
C GLU A 541 -13.98 -29.87 -18.59
N GLN A 542 -13.43 -29.19 -19.60
CA GLN A 542 -12.13 -29.48 -20.20
C GLN A 542 -10.99 -28.66 -19.58
N SER A 543 -11.34 -27.67 -18.77
CA SER A 543 -10.38 -26.73 -18.16
C SER A 543 -10.20 -27.09 -16.69
N LEU A 544 -9.32 -28.08 -16.45
CA LEU A 544 -9.18 -28.69 -15.13
C LEU A 544 -8.17 -27.92 -14.26
N VAL A 545 -8.57 -27.63 -13.04
CA VAL A 545 -7.67 -27.20 -11.96
C VAL A 545 -7.54 -28.38 -11.01
N GLN A 546 -6.38 -29.00 -11.02
CA GLN A 546 -6.09 -30.22 -10.27
C GLN A 546 -5.43 -29.87 -8.94
N ILE A 547 -6.09 -30.20 -7.83
CA ILE A 547 -5.62 -29.90 -6.47
C ILE A 547 -5.00 -31.18 -5.92
N PHE A 548 -3.75 -31.09 -5.49
CA PHE A 548 -2.96 -32.26 -5.03
C PHE A 548 -2.19 -31.96 -3.75
N THR A 549 -1.75 -33.00 -3.07
CA THR A 549 -0.72 -32.98 -2.03
C THR A 549 0.48 -33.79 -2.52
N LEU A 550 1.69 -33.48 -2.05
CA LEU A 550 2.90 -34.26 -2.36
C LEU A 550 3.19 -35.24 -1.25
N GLU A 551 3.47 -36.50 -1.64
CA GLU A 551 3.84 -37.58 -0.72
C GLU A 551 5.06 -37.18 0.12
N GLY A 552 4.99 -37.46 1.43
CA GLY A 552 6.04 -37.11 2.37
C GLY A 552 6.26 -35.61 2.63
N GLN A 553 5.46 -34.74 2.07
CA GLN A 553 5.54 -33.28 2.33
C GLN A 553 4.38 -32.81 3.22
N HIS A 554 4.74 -32.19 4.33
CA HIS A 554 3.74 -31.53 5.19
C HIS A 554 3.41 -30.13 4.70
N VAL A 555 2.15 -29.71 4.91
CA VAL A 555 1.71 -28.31 4.65
C VAL A 555 2.61 -27.35 5.45
N PRO A 556 3.12 -26.28 4.84
CA PRO A 556 3.86 -25.26 5.57
C PRO A 556 3.03 -24.66 6.72
N ARG A 557 3.63 -24.48 7.91
CA ARG A 557 2.92 -23.98 9.12
C ARG A 557 2.09 -22.74 8.87
N MET A 558 2.59 -21.84 8.03
CA MET A 558 1.89 -20.61 7.68
C MET A 558 0.58 -20.84 6.92
N LEU A 559 0.42 -21.99 6.25
CA LEU A 559 -0.77 -22.36 5.46
C LEU A 559 -1.71 -23.35 6.19
N GLU A 560 -1.32 -23.93 7.32
CA GLU A 560 -2.10 -24.97 8.02
C GLU A 560 -3.54 -24.55 8.30
N GLN A 561 -3.76 -23.32 8.77
CA GLN A 561 -5.10 -22.82 9.08
C GLN A 561 -5.92 -22.54 7.82
N ASN A 562 -5.27 -22.08 6.73
CA ASN A 562 -5.94 -21.88 5.44
C ASN A 562 -6.39 -23.24 4.86
N VAL A 563 -5.52 -24.24 4.90
CA VAL A 563 -5.84 -25.60 4.44
C VAL A 563 -6.93 -26.23 5.31
N SER A 564 -6.85 -26.09 6.65
CA SER A 564 -7.88 -26.60 7.57
C SER A 564 -9.26 -25.97 7.29
N ALA A 565 -9.30 -24.67 7.00
CA ALA A 565 -10.53 -23.99 6.59
C ALA A 565 -11.06 -24.53 5.26
N THR A 566 -10.17 -24.74 4.27
CA THR A 566 -10.53 -25.33 2.96
C THR A 566 -11.11 -26.74 3.13
N GLN A 567 -10.45 -27.59 3.91
CA GLN A 567 -10.91 -28.96 4.19
C GLN A 567 -12.29 -28.99 4.90
N SER A 568 -12.56 -28.01 5.77
CA SER A 568 -13.87 -27.87 6.42
C SER A 568 -14.97 -27.52 5.42
N VAL A 569 -14.65 -26.69 4.42
CA VAL A 569 -15.57 -26.32 3.32
C VAL A 569 -15.79 -27.49 2.37
N LEU A 570 -14.75 -28.25 2.03
CA LEU A 570 -14.82 -29.47 1.19
C LEU A 570 -15.83 -30.49 1.70
N LYS A 571 -15.95 -30.61 3.03
CA LYS A 571 -16.93 -31.55 3.65
C LYS A 571 -18.38 -31.08 3.51
N LYS A 572 -18.59 -29.79 3.24
CA LYS A 572 -19.92 -29.17 3.29
C LYS A 572 -20.47 -28.82 1.90
N TYR A 573 -19.59 -28.45 0.96
CA TYR A 573 -19.96 -27.95 -0.35
C TYR A 573 -19.37 -28.81 -1.47
N ALA A 574 -20.20 -29.21 -2.43
CA ALA A 574 -19.77 -29.91 -3.63
C ALA A 574 -19.07 -28.97 -4.62
N ASP A 575 -19.53 -27.70 -4.68
CA ASP A 575 -18.94 -26.65 -5.51
C ASP A 575 -18.16 -25.66 -4.65
N LEU A 576 -16.85 -25.80 -4.63
CA LEU A 576 -15.93 -24.93 -3.89
C LEU A 576 -15.84 -23.50 -4.46
N ALA A 577 -16.20 -23.33 -5.73
CA ALA A 577 -16.20 -22.03 -6.38
C ALA A 577 -17.53 -21.27 -6.18
N SER A 578 -18.49 -21.84 -5.46
CA SER A 578 -19.74 -21.13 -5.12
C SER A 578 -19.48 -20.00 -4.12
N LEU A 579 -20.28 -18.95 -4.20
CA LEU A 579 -20.17 -17.80 -3.30
C LEU A 579 -20.35 -18.21 -1.82
N GLU A 580 -21.27 -19.13 -1.55
CA GLU A 580 -21.54 -19.67 -0.21
C GLU A 580 -20.36 -20.46 0.36
N ALA A 581 -19.67 -21.24 -0.47
CA ALA A 581 -18.45 -21.94 -0.07
C ALA A 581 -17.32 -20.96 0.29
N ILE A 582 -17.15 -19.93 -0.50
CA ILE A 582 -16.15 -18.87 -0.31
C ILE A 582 -16.43 -18.09 0.98
N GLU A 583 -17.65 -17.65 1.20
CA GLU A 583 -18.06 -16.95 2.44
C GLU A 583 -17.84 -17.84 3.69
N THR A 584 -18.20 -19.12 3.59
CA THR A 584 -17.99 -20.08 4.68
C THR A 584 -16.50 -20.30 4.96
N TYR A 585 -15.66 -20.35 3.91
CA TYR A 585 -14.21 -20.45 4.06
C TYR A 585 -13.64 -19.28 4.87
N PHE A 586 -13.97 -18.04 4.50
CA PHE A 586 -13.47 -16.87 5.23
C PHE A 586 -14.00 -16.78 6.65
N LEU A 587 -15.23 -17.23 6.90
CA LEU A 587 -15.76 -17.32 8.25
C LEU A 587 -14.96 -18.31 9.11
N PHE A 588 -14.73 -19.54 8.60
CA PHE A 588 -13.92 -20.55 9.29
C PHE A 588 -12.50 -20.09 9.49
N TYR A 589 -11.87 -19.53 8.46
CA TYR A 589 -10.50 -19.03 8.54
C TYR A 589 -10.35 -17.99 9.65
N ARG A 590 -11.27 -17.01 9.74
CA ARG A 590 -11.26 -16.02 10.84
C ARG A 590 -11.50 -16.65 12.20
N THR A 591 -12.43 -17.59 12.30
CA THR A 591 -12.68 -18.32 13.55
C THR A 591 -11.44 -19.08 14.03
N LEU A 592 -10.72 -19.73 13.12
CA LEU A 592 -9.45 -20.43 13.41
C LEU A 592 -8.34 -19.46 13.84
N LYS A 593 -8.29 -18.27 13.25
CA LYS A 593 -7.34 -17.21 13.68
C LYS A 593 -7.66 -16.68 15.07
N GLY A 594 -8.94 -16.55 15.40
CA GLY A 594 -9.44 -15.96 16.66
C GLY A 594 -9.33 -14.43 16.69
N ASP A 595 -10.22 -13.78 17.43
CA ASP A 595 -10.38 -12.32 17.44
C ASP A 595 -9.11 -11.56 17.86
N LYS A 596 -8.32 -12.11 18.78
CA LYS A 596 -7.07 -11.47 19.24
C LYS A 596 -6.05 -11.30 18.13
N ARG A 597 -6.03 -12.21 17.15
CA ARG A 597 -5.08 -12.16 16.03
C ARG A 597 -5.50 -11.19 14.92
N LEU A 598 -6.71 -10.64 14.96
CA LEU A 598 -7.16 -9.63 14.01
C LEU A 598 -6.61 -8.21 14.35
N ASP A 599 -6.04 -8.03 15.53
CA ASP A 599 -5.25 -6.87 16.00
C ASP A 599 -4.10 -7.41 16.86
N GLU A 600 -3.22 -8.20 16.26
CA GLU A 600 -2.18 -8.98 16.95
C GLU A 600 -1.21 -8.07 17.72
N GLN A 601 -0.90 -6.92 17.15
CA GLN A 601 -0.03 -5.90 17.73
C GLN A 601 -0.78 -4.95 18.69
N GLN A 602 -2.07 -5.22 18.94
CA GLN A 602 -2.92 -4.44 19.86
C GLN A 602 -2.98 -2.93 19.54
N ILE A 603 -3.01 -2.60 18.25
CA ILE A 603 -3.02 -1.19 17.79
C ILE A 603 -4.27 -0.45 18.28
N LEU A 604 -5.47 -1.00 17.98
CA LEU A 604 -6.72 -0.38 18.43
C LEU A 604 -6.87 -0.43 19.94
N GLN A 605 -6.41 -1.51 20.56
CA GLN A 605 -6.43 -1.65 22.01
C GLN A 605 -5.58 -0.56 22.67
N GLY A 606 -4.42 -0.22 22.10
CA GLY A 606 -3.56 0.85 22.58
C GLY A 606 -4.25 2.23 22.58
N PHE A 607 -5.14 2.49 21.61
CA PHE A 607 -5.94 3.72 21.60
C PHE A 607 -7.19 3.65 22.49
N LYS A 608 -7.78 2.47 22.71
CA LYS A 608 -8.99 2.31 23.53
C LYS A 608 -8.70 2.37 25.04
N GLN A 609 -7.63 1.74 25.45
CA GLN A 609 -7.22 1.68 26.86
C GLN A 609 -6.11 2.69 27.10
N ASP A 610 -6.18 3.33 28.25
CA ASP A 610 -5.08 4.12 28.81
C ASP A 610 -4.01 3.13 29.32
N MET A 611 -3.39 2.40 28.41
CA MET A 611 -2.33 1.46 28.77
C MET A 611 -1.19 2.24 29.41
N GLU A 612 -0.99 2.09 30.72
CA GLU A 612 0.07 2.73 31.50
C GLU A 612 -0.05 4.27 31.60
N GLY A 613 -1.25 4.86 31.46
CA GLY A 613 -1.44 6.30 31.49
C GLY A 613 -0.99 7.03 30.23
N ARG A 614 -0.67 6.32 29.15
CA ARG A 614 -0.28 6.92 27.87
C ARG A 614 -1.51 7.28 27.05
N ILE A 615 -1.76 8.58 26.89
CA ILE A 615 -2.79 9.10 26.00
C ILE A 615 -2.20 9.15 24.58
N PHE A 616 -2.94 8.60 23.59
CA PHE A 616 -2.55 8.58 22.19
C PHE A 616 -1.14 8.04 21.90
N PRO A 617 -0.96 6.73 21.79
CA PRO A 617 0.33 6.09 21.53
C PRO A 617 0.71 6.18 20.03
N PHE A 618 0.96 7.39 19.50
CA PHE A 618 1.22 7.60 18.07
C PHE A 618 2.53 6.96 17.61
N ALA A 619 3.61 7.18 18.34
CA ALA A 619 4.92 6.63 18.01
C ALA A 619 4.94 5.11 18.21
N THR A 620 4.40 4.61 19.31
CA THR A 620 4.24 3.18 19.58
C THR A 620 3.38 2.49 18.53
N ALA A 621 2.26 3.09 18.12
CA ALA A 621 1.41 2.53 17.06
C ALA A 621 2.14 2.49 15.72
N ALA A 622 2.88 3.53 15.35
CA ALA A 622 3.66 3.58 14.11
C ALA A 622 4.79 2.53 14.08
N GLU A 623 5.42 2.27 15.21
CA GLU A 623 6.44 1.22 15.33
C GLU A 623 5.84 -0.18 15.17
N ARG A 624 4.68 -0.44 15.77
CA ARG A 624 4.01 -1.73 15.77
C ARG A 624 3.21 -2.01 14.50
N PHE A 625 2.72 -0.99 13.80
CA PHE A 625 1.94 -1.15 12.59
C PHE A 625 2.85 -1.28 11.37
N ARG A 626 3.30 -2.49 11.10
CA ARG A 626 4.12 -2.85 9.94
C ARG A 626 3.48 -4.00 9.19
N LEU A 627 2.95 -3.72 8.01
CA LEU A 627 2.22 -4.74 7.21
C LEU A 627 3.14 -5.78 6.61
N ILE A 628 4.39 -5.46 6.37
CA ILE A 628 5.41 -6.39 5.90
C ILE A 628 6.44 -6.56 7.03
N GLU A 629 6.25 -7.62 7.81
CA GLU A 629 7.28 -8.14 8.71
C GLU A 629 7.86 -9.40 8.08
N THR A 630 9.01 -9.30 7.47
CA THR A 630 9.74 -10.46 6.94
C THR A 630 11.13 -10.51 7.56
N PRO A 631 11.53 -11.67 8.08
CA PRO A 631 12.91 -11.86 8.49
C PRO A 631 13.86 -12.04 7.30
N ALA A 632 13.33 -11.99 6.06
CA ALA A 632 14.13 -12.16 4.86
C ALA A 632 15.10 -10.99 4.67
N VAL A 633 16.33 -11.32 4.34
CA VAL A 633 17.39 -10.41 3.98
C VAL A 633 17.56 -10.42 2.46
N THR A 634 17.90 -9.28 1.87
CA THR A 634 18.11 -9.21 0.42
C THR A 634 19.56 -9.52 0.08
N VAL A 635 19.76 -10.54 -0.77
CA VAL A 635 21.03 -10.82 -1.44
C VAL A 635 20.98 -10.27 -2.85
N TYR A 636 21.89 -9.35 -3.16
CA TYR A 636 21.99 -8.72 -4.48
C TYR A 636 22.82 -9.58 -5.43
N ILE A 637 22.31 -9.71 -6.66
CA ILE A 637 22.91 -10.57 -7.69
C ILE A 637 23.72 -9.70 -8.65
N PRO A 638 25.05 -9.91 -8.80
CA PRO A 638 25.92 -9.14 -9.68
C PRO A 638 25.79 -9.59 -11.13
N GLN A 639 24.60 -9.43 -11.73
CA GLN A 639 24.35 -9.75 -13.14
C GLN A 639 23.86 -8.54 -13.91
N GLY A 640 24.31 -8.37 -15.14
CA GLY A 640 23.90 -7.28 -16.03
C GLY A 640 24.11 -5.90 -15.39
N LYS A 641 23.06 -5.07 -15.33
CA LYS A 641 23.12 -3.75 -14.68
C LYS A 641 23.35 -3.84 -13.16
N GLY A 642 23.00 -4.97 -12.53
CA GLY A 642 23.20 -5.19 -11.09
C GLY A 642 24.67 -5.11 -10.68
N GLU A 643 25.57 -5.64 -11.49
CA GLU A 643 27.02 -5.57 -11.23
C GLU A 643 27.53 -4.13 -11.17
N HIS A 644 27.13 -3.30 -12.15
CA HIS A 644 27.51 -1.89 -12.18
C HIS A 644 26.94 -1.11 -10.97
N LEU A 645 25.71 -1.39 -10.56
CA LEU A 645 25.07 -0.77 -9.39
C LEU A 645 25.78 -1.17 -8.09
N LEU A 646 26.16 -2.45 -7.95
CA LEU A 646 26.94 -2.94 -6.81
C LEU A 646 28.34 -2.33 -6.76
N ALA A 647 29.00 -2.13 -7.91
CA ALA A 647 30.28 -1.44 -7.98
C ALA A 647 30.19 0.00 -7.44
N ARG A 648 29.12 0.74 -7.77
CA ARG A 648 28.85 2.08 -7.21
C ARG A 648 28.65 2.04 -5.69
N LEU A 649 27.89 1.06 -5.21
CA LEU A 649 27.69 0.88 -3.76
C LEU A 649 29.00 0.59 -3.03
N ARG A 650 29.84 -0.31 -3.57
CA ARG A 650 31.19 -0.62 -3.03
C ARG A 650 32.12 0.60 -3.04
N ALA A 651 31.95 1.50 -4.00
CA ALA A 651 32.68 2.78 -4.06
C ALA A 651 32.17 3.84 -3.05
N GLY A 652 31.19 3.48 -2.21
CA GLY A 652 30.67 4.35 -1.14
C GLY A 652 29.50 5.24 -1.55
N GLU A 653 28.92 5.05 -2.74
CA GLU A 653 27.72 5.77 -3.12
C GLU A 653 26.51 5.20 -2.37
N VAL A 654 25.87 6.03 -1.52
CA VAL A 654 24.68 5.67 -0.76
C VAL A 654 23.56 6.66 -1.10
N SER A 655 22.63 6.25 -1.94
CA SER A 655 21.46 7.06 -2.31
C SER A 655 20.18 6.22 -2.39
N LYS A 656 19.03 6.85 -2.12
CA LYS A 656 17.72 6.19 -2.25
C LYS A 656 17.50 5.65 -3.67
N THR A 657 17.95 6.40 -4.69
CA THR A 657 17.87 6.01 -6.10
C THR A 657 18.68 4.75 -6.38
N LEU A 658 19.94 4.68 -5.89
CA LEU A 658 20.79 3.51 -6.06
C LEU A 658 20.13 2.25 -5.45
N PHE A 659 19.60 2.35 -4.22
CA PHE A 659 18.93 1.21 -3.58
C PHE A 659 17.65 0.79 -4.28
N ARG A 660 16.87 1.71 -4.86
CA ARG A 660 15.70 1.36 -5.66
C ARG A 660 16.09 0.61 -6.93
N GLN A 661 17.12 1.06 -7.63
CA GLN A 661 17.63 0.37 -8.81
C GLN A 661 18.21 -1.00 -8.45
N LEU A 662 18.99 -1.11 -7.36
CA LEU A 662 19.49 -2.38 -6.83
C LEU A 662 18.36 -3.33 -6.43
N GLY A 663 17.22 -2.83 -5.95
CA GLY A 663 16.06 -3.66 -5.61
C GLY A 663 15.54 -4.51 -6.78
N GLN A 664 15.80 -4.11 -8.04
CA GLN A 664 15.49 -4.89 -9.23
C GLN A 664 16.39 -6.12 -9.39
N TYR A 665 17.52 -6.19 -8.69
CA TYR A 665 18.53 -7.26 -8.73
C TYR A 665 18.67 -7.99 -7.38
N GLY A 666 17.76 -7.75 -6.44
CA GLY A 666 17.73 -8.36 -5.12
C GLY A 666 16.87 -9.62 -5.04
N VAL A 667 17.38 -10.64 -4.38
CA VAL A 667 16.66 -11.89 -4.05
C VAL A 667 16.42 -11.95 -2.54
N PRO A 668 15.16 -12.04 -2.07
CA PRO A 668 14.88 -12.19 -0.65
C PRO A 668 15.17 -13.61 -0.19
N VAL A 669 16.05 -13.74 0.78
CA VAL A 669 16.43 -15.02 1.40
C VAL A 669 16.06 -15.03 2.90
N TYR A 670 15.57 -16.16 3.39
CA TYR A 670 15.32 -16.33 4.81
C TYR A 670 16.63 -16.59 5.58
N PRO A 671 16.68 -16.36 6.91
CA PRO A 671 17.89 -16.50 7.69
C PRO A 671 18.59 -17.85 7.54
N ASP A 672 17.84 -18.97 7.48
CA ASP A 672 18.41 -20.29 7.29
C ASP A 672 19.09 -20.44 5.92
N HIS A 673 18.49 -19.88 4.88
CA HIS A 673 19.06 -19.90 3.52
C HIS A 673 20.30 -18.99 3.47
N LEU A 674 20.24 -17.78 4.07
CA LEU A 674 21.40 -16.90 4.17
C LEU A 674 22.56 -17.60 4.85
N LYS A 675 22.31 -18.26 5.99
CA LYS A 675 23.33 -19.02 6.72
C LYS A 675 23.96 -20.13 5.87
N THR A 676 23.16 -20.81 5.03
CA THR A 676 23.67 -21.81 4.09
C THR A 676 24.64 -21.19 3.09
N LEU A 677 24.28 -20.03 2.53
CA LEU A 677 25.13 -19.29 1.59
C LEU A 677 26.41 -18.74 2.26
N GLU A 678 26.32 -18.24 3.49
CA GLU A 678 27.47 -17.79 4.29
C GLU A 678 28.44 -18.94 4.58
N ASN A 679 27.94 -20.08 5.02
CA ASN A 679 28.76 -21.26 5.32
C ASN A 679 29.49 -21.81 4.08
N ALA A 680 28.89 -21.63 2.89
CA ALA A 680 29.51 -21.95 1.63
C ALA A 680 30.51 -20.89 1.13
N GLY A 681 30.60 -19.73 1.81
CA GLY A 681 31.40 -18.59 1.36
C GLY A 681 30.88 -17.92 0.07
N ALA A 682 29.60 -18.15 -0.23
CA ALA A 682 28.97 -17.74 -1.48
C ALA A 682 28.39 -16.31 -1.45
N VAL A 683 28.36 -15.67 -0.29
CA VAL A 683 27.90 -14.30 -0.11
C VAL A 683 28.88 -13.50 0.74
N CYS A 684 28.96 -12.19 0.48
CA CYS A 684 29.68 -11.27 1.33
C CYS A 684 28.77 -10.12 1.77
N GLN A 685 29.00 -9.61 2.97
CA GLN A 685 28.30 -8.43 3.49
C GLN A 685 29.07 -7.17 3.06
N ILE A 686 28.44 -6.33 2.23
CA ILE A 686 29.03 -5.03 1.79
C ILE A 686 28.91 -4.00 2.91
N SER A 687 27.77 -3.95 3.58
CA SER A 687 27.50 -3.14 4.76
C SER A 687 26.39 -3.78 5.60
N GLU A 688 26.09 -3.24 6.78
CA GLU A 688 25.09 -3.82 7.68
C GLU A 688 23.74 -4.09 6.96
N GLY A 689 23.33 -5.35 6.91
CA GLY A 689 22.10 -5.80 6.27
C GLY A 689 22.11 -5.85 4.74
N ILE A 690 23.25 -5.58 4.08
CA ILE A 690 23.37 -5.57 2.61
C ILE A 690 24.36 -6.66 2.18
N TRP A 691 23.84 -7.64 1.47
CA TRP A 691 24.55 -8.82 1.04
C TRP A 691 24.69 -8.91 -0.47
N GLU A 692 25.82 -9.38 -0.95
CA GLU A 692 26.10 -9.64 -2.35
C GLU A 692 26.44 -11.11 -2.56
N LEU A 693 25.92 -11.70 -3.65
CA LEU A 693 26.33 -13.03 -4.10
C LEU A 693 27.73 -12.94 -4.73
N THR A 694 28.69 -13.68 -4.16
CA THR A 694 30.09 -13.72 -4.65
C THR A 694 30.32 -14.92 -5.57
N ASP A 695 29.62 -16.02 -5.34
CA ASP A 695 29.65 -17.20 -6.22
C ASP A 695 28.50 -17.15 -7.23
N GLY A 696 28.78 -16.63 -8.42
CA GLY A 696 27.81 -16.51 -9.50
C GLY A 696 27.27 -17.86 -10.01
N SER A 697 27.95 -18.99 -9.72
CA SER A 697 27.48 -20.33 -10.13
C SER A 697 26.18 -20.75 -9.40
N LEU A 698 25.91 -20.13 -8.24
CA LEU A 698 24.70 -20.41 -7.46
C LEU A 698 23.47 -19.63 -7.97
N TYR A 699 23.60 -18.80 -9.01
CA TYR A 699 22.46 -18.17 -9.66
C TYR A 699 22.27 -18.71 -11.07
N ASP A 700 21.28 -19.60 -11.23
CA ASP A 700 20.89 -20.18 -12.51
C ASP A 700 19.82 -19.32 -13.20
N ASN A 701 19.97 -19.11 -14.53
CA ASN A 701 19.05 -18.27 -15.29
C ASN A 701 17.62 -18.85 -15.43
N ASN A 702 17.42 -20.12 -15.11
CA ASN A 702 16.10 -20.74 -15.20
C ASN A 702 15.41 -20.87 -13.84
N THR A 703 16.18 -21.12 -12.78
CA THR A 703 15.66 -21.43 -11.43
C THR A 703 15.94 -20.36 -10.38
N GLY A 704 16.82 -19.40 -10.71
CA GLY A 704 17.27 -18.35 -9.79
C GLY A 704 18.31 -18.82 -8.79
N LEU A 705 18.34 -18.20 -7.61
CA LEU A 705 19.29 -18.52 -6.55
C LEU A 705 19.07 -19.92 -6.02
N ALA A 706 20.13 -20.72 -5.97
CA ALA A 706 20.08 -22.10 -5.46
C ALA A 706 19.66 -22.14 -3.98
N MET A 707 18.81 -23.08 -3.61
CA MET A 707 18.38 -23.30 -2.22
C MET A 707 19.43 -24.07 -1.39
N GLU A 708 20.29 -24.81 -2.05
CA GLU A 708 21.40 -25.59 -1.45
C GLU A 708 22.72 -25.09 -2.04
N ALA A 709 23.71 -24.86 -1.20
CA ALA A 709 25.06 -24.58 -1.60
C ALA A 709 25.96 -25.69 -1.05
N GLU A 710 26.71 -26.36 -1.92
CA GLU A 710 27.71 -27.30 -1.47
C GLU A 710 28.79 -26.52 -0.71
N THR A 711 29.07 -26.95 0.54
CA THR A 711 30.24 -26.49 1.25
C THR A 711 31.45 -27.06 0.48
N GLY A 712 32.17 -26.16 -0.21
CA GLY A 712 33.29 -26.55 -1.04
C GLY A 712 34.23 -27.43 -0.26
N ALA A 713 34.44 -28.67 -0.73
CA ALA A 713 35.57 -29.51 -0.30
C ALA A 713 36.83 -28.70 -0.65
N ALA A 714 37.55 -28.22 0.37
CA ALA A 714 38.81 -27.57 0.18
C ALA A 714 39.75 -28.53 -0.60
N TRP A 715 39.93 -28.24 -1.87
CA TRP A 715 40.98 -28.89 -2.64
C TRP A 715 42.31 -28.30 -2.16
N PHE A 716 42.89 -28.89 -1.09
CA PHE A 716 44.28 -28.76 -0.81
C PHE A 716 45.03 -29.56 -1.87
N ALA A 717 45.54 -28.88 -2.89
CA ALA A 717 46.57 -29.39 -3.78
C ALA A 717 47.92 -28.95 -3.25
#